data_dedce3c27400d50c3b9bd5c4aa282354
#
_entry.id   dedce3c27400d50c3b9bd5c4aa282354
#
_cell.length_a   1.000
_cell.length_b   1.000
_cell.length_c   1.000
_cell.angle_alpha   90.00
_cell.angle_beta   90.00
_cell.angle_gamma   90.00
#
_symmetry.space_group_name_H-M   'P 1'
#
loop_
_entity.id
_entity.type
_entity.pdbx_description
1 polymer ?
#
loop_
_entity_poly.entity_id
_entity_poly.type
_entity_poly.pdbx_seq_one_letter_code
_entity_poly.pdbx_strand_id
1 'polypeptide(L)'
;MLSYSRQIILRSVLLVALLPLALTIFSCSNSDNESTKLSGFVQSGDQPIQLSTITLFSTGTGQGPQMLGEALSDASGFFSISYRIPSGSNAVLYLIADSTFINASQTNINSSETKQEHDLNFIRLATVLGTKPVLSEIVINELTTIATAYAMAQFITPIGIDGMSPGLQNAAATLRNLVNLETGEVGSVLGNFPNGIFTSTVATFNSLANLLAACVRTESECSPLFSLATPPQGDAPTNTLEAAVNIAHFPWQNVQDLLTLSQQQPLYFPALAPDDEINAWTLALRYQGNGRELNGPGNIAFDKDGNAWITNNYVFHVPTLDPEGNVCGDNHILKFTPTGEDFPGAPYLGGGVYGAGYGITLDPDGNVWVGNFGFQGFNCPLSVEELSQTVSKFASDGTPISPDSQGNEMGQDHGGFQGAGNTISQPQGTVSDLDGNIWIANCSGNSITQFPGGDPGAAFEIAPVDDMDDSLLVKPFDIAIDLKGNAWVTSNENDSVFAFDSEGNLIHSITGTVASDAGIKMPMGIATDSLGNIWVANSALIRPPCDGTNDPSLFEVVALTLIPDFINTDASVTMIHPDGTPASDAPYKGGGLILPWGIAVDGNDNVWVSNFDGTRVSQLCGAVPENCPPGYQTGDPISPDGGYSFSGLRRNTAVEIDPSGNVWLTNNWLRDAMGQNPGGHEIVVFIGLAKPVKTPLIGPPNS
;
A
#
# COMPACT_ATOMS: atom_id res chain seq x y z
N MET A 1 -35.85 -41.42 47.81
CA MET A 1 -36.24 -42.83 47.71
C MET A 1 -35.28 -43.53 46.80
N LEU A 2 -34.41 -44.34 47.44
CA LEU A 2 -33.95 -45.67 47.08
C LEU A 2 -33.31 -45.83 45.70
N SER A 3 -31.94 -45.84 45.58
CA SER A 3 -30.98 -46.98 45.88
C SER A 3 -31.21 -48.21 45.01
N TYR A 4 -30.19 -48.61 44.24
CA TYR A 4 -29.37 -49.79 44.55
C TYR A 4 -28.31 -50.02 43.46
N SER A 5 -27.10 -50.20 43.95
CA SER A 5 -25.90 -50.74 43.33
C SER A 5 -26.01 -52.27 43.15
N ARG A 6 -25.18 -52.85 42.26
CA ARG A 6 -24.35 -54.02 42.57
C ARG A 6 -23.41 -54.41 41.43
N GLN A 7 -22.16 -54.55 41.84
CA GLN A 7 -21.05 -55.29 41.23
C GLN A 7 -21.36 -56.80 41.06
N ILE A 8 -20.55 -57.53 40.26
CA ILE A 8 -19.91 -58.82 40.49
C ILE A 8 -19.14 -59.25 39.22
N ILE A 9 -17.78 -59.23 39.22
CA ILE A 9 -16.75 -60.30 39.38
C ILE A 9 -16.49 -61.25 38.20
N LEU A 10 -15.23 -61.18 37.74
CA LEU A 10 -14.28 -62.14 37.18
C LEU A 10 -14.75 -63.54 36.71
N ARG A 11 -14.28 -63.96 35.55
CA ARG A 11 -13.54 -65.22 35.33
C ARG A 11 -12.68 -65.15 34.06
N SER A 12 -11.39 -65.44 34.26
CA SER A 12 -10.36 -65.69 33.29
C SER A 12 -10.59 -67.01 32.55
N VAL A 13 -10.48 -67.02 31.23
CA VAL A 13 -10.17 -68.26 30.50
C VAL A 13 -9.09 -67.92 29.46
N LEU A 14 -7.95 -68.58 29.66
CA LEU A 14 -6.81 -68.62 28.76
C LEU A 14 -7.20 -69.46 27.51
N LEU A 15 -7.12 -68.91 26.31
CA LEU A 15 -7.11 -69.67 25.08
C LEU A 15 -5.95 -69.16 24.20
N VAL A 16 -4.94 -70.00 24.10
CA VAL A 16 -3.84 -69.88 23.18
C VAL A 16 -4.39 -70.18 21.77
N ALA A 17 -4.29 -69.21 20.85
CA ALA A 17 -4.51 -69.44 19.45
C ALA A 17 -3.48 -68.68 18.62
N LEU A 18 -2.80 -69.44 17.81
CA LEU A 18 -1.78 -69.12 16.81
C LEU A 18 -2.05 -67.87 15.99
N LEU A 19 -1.13 -66.92 16.05
CA LEU A 19 -1.04 -65.82 15.09
C LEU A 19 -0.47 -66.33 13.74
N PRO A 20 -1.11 -66.03 12.63
CA PRO A 20 -0.41 -65.97 11.35
C PRO A 20 0.31 -64.62 11.25
N LEU A 21 1.62 -64.68 11.08
CA LEU A 21 2.48 -63.55 10.77
C LEU A 21 2.08 -63.01 9.40
N ALA A 22 1.14 -62.06 9.35
CA ALA A 22 0.90 -61.29 8.15
C ALA A 22 2.07 -60.32 7.99
N LEU A 23 2.97 -60.60 7.07
CA LEU A 23 3.89 -59.62 6.48
C LEU A 23 3.03 -58.49 5.87
N THR A 24 2.82 -57.42 6.59
CA THR A 24 2.43 -56.17 5.96
C THR A 24 3.64 -55.68 5.19
N ILE A 25 3.63 -55.93 3.91
CA ILE A 25 4.43 -55.18 2.95
C ILE A 25 4.00 -53.73 3.13
N PHE A 26 4.81 -52.91 3.81
CA PHE A 26 4.76 -51.49 3.67
C PHE A 26 5.05 -51.18 2.19
N SER A 27 4.00 -51.10 1.42
CA SER A 27 4.04 -50.42 0.15
C SER A 27 4.45 -48.98 0.52
N CYS A 28 5.71 -48.62 0.33
CA CYS A 28 6.08 -47.24 0.10
C CYS A 28 5.21 -46.81 -1.09
N SER A 29 4.12 -46.13 -0.81
CA SER A 29 3.49 -45.32 -1.82
C SER A 29 4.57 -44.32 -2.23
N ASN A 30 5.16 -44.55 -3.41
CA ASN A 30 5.80 -43.47 -4.14
C ASN A 30 4.79 -42.34 -4.15
N SER A 31 5.08 -41.27 -3.45
CA SER A 31 4.39 -40.00 -3.64
C SER A 31 4.55 -39.67 -5.10
N ASP A 32 3.44 -39.69 -5.79
CA ASP A 32 3.32 -39.60 -7.23
C ASP A 32 4.09 -38.41 -7.76
N ASN A 33 5.07 -38.72 -8.60
CA ASN A 33 5.81 -37.81 -9.47
C ASN A 33 4.89 -37.37 -10.63
N GLU A 34 3.69 -36.89 -10.37
CA GLU A 34 2.81 -36.36 -11.41
C GLU A 34 3.39 -35.06 -11.96
N SER A 35 3.75 -35.09 -13.24
CA SER A 35 4.06 -33.88 -13.98
C SER A 35 2.77 -33.14 -14.26
N THR A 36 2.71 -31.88 -13.87
CA THR A 36 1.62 -30.95 -14.18
C THR A 36 1.81 -30.42 -15.60
N LYS A 37 0.72 -30.23 -16.33
CA LYS A 37 0.74 -29.64 -17.68
C LYS A 37 0.14 -28.26 -17.65
N LEU A 38 0.86 -27.27 -18.21
CA LEU A 38 0.44 -25.91 -18.42
C LEU A 38 0.34 -25.67 -19.93
N SER A 39 -0.73 -25.05 -20.40
CA SER A 39 -0.90 -24.70 -21.81
C SER A 39 -1.45 -23.29 -21.97
N GLY A 40 -1.31 -22.72 -23.16
CA GLY A 40 -1.80 -21.37 -23.44
C GLY A 40 -1.41 -20.89 -24.82
N PHE A 41 -1.56 -19.58 -25.02
CA PHE A 41 -1.30 -18.89 -26.29
C PHE A 41 -0.39 -17.69 -26.09
N VAL A 42 0.49 -17.46 -27.07
CA VAL A 42 1.24 -16.21 -27.20
C VAL A 42 0.65 -15.44 -28.39
N GLN A 43 0.25 -14.21 -28.15
CA GLN A 43 -0.45 -13.42 -29.17
C GLN A 43 -0.22 -11.89 -28.98
N SER A 44 -0.47 -11.13 -30.06
CA SER A 44 -0.57 -9.67 -30.07
C SER A 44 -1.98 -9.29 -30.50
N GLY A 45 -2.80 -8.83 -29.55
CA GLY A 45 -4.26 -8.80 -29.76
C GLY A 45 -4.77 -10.18 -30.16
N ASP A 46 -5.48 -10.27 -31.29
CA ASP A 46 -5.98 -11.55 -31.84
C ASP A 46 -4.98 -12.26 -32.78
N GLN A 47 -3.78 -11.71 -32.95
CA GLN A 47 -2.78 -12.28 -33.87
C GLN A 47 -1.85 -13.22 -33.12
N PRO A 48 -1.78 -14.53 -33.51
CA PRO A 48 -0.88 -15.48 -32.88
C PRO A 48 0.58 -15.14 -33.17
N ILE A 49 1.44 -15.31 -32.16
CA ILE A 49 2.89 -15.22 -32.31
C ILE A 49 3.45 -16.65 -32.33
N GLN A 50 3.89 -17.08 -33.51
CA GLN A 50 4.47 -18.41 -33.72
C GLN A 50 5.96 -18.43 -33.42
N LEU A 51 6.49 -19.62 -33.12
CA LEU A 51 7.92 -19.89 -32.87
C LEU A 51 8.49 -19.05 -31.69
N SER A 52 7.63 -18.61 -30.78
CA SER A 52 8.07 -18.04 -29.51
C SER A 52 8.66 -19.13 -28.64
N THR A 53 9.80 -18.88 -28.01
CA THR A 53 10.33 -19.72 -26.93
C THR A 53 9.68 -19.32 -25.62
N ILE A 54 8.84 -20.19 -25.06
CA ILE A 54 8.15 -19.96 -23.81
C ILE A 54 8.86 -20.70 -22.68
N THR A 55 9.41 -19.98 -21.73
CA THR A 55 10.09 -20.55 -20.55
C THR A 55 9.27 -20.32 -19.30
N LEU A 56 9.02 -21.41 -18.56
CA LEU A 56 8.38 -21.38 -17.25
C LEU A 56 9.43 -21.37 -16.15
N PHE A 57 9.29 -20.38 -15.24
CA PHE A 57 10.15 -20.22 -14.08
C PHE A 57 9.37 -20.36 -12.77
N SER A 58 10.08 -20.70 -11.70
CA SER A 58 9.66 -20.54 -10.31
C SER A 58 10.64 -19.68 -9.55
N THR A 59 10.14 -18.88 -8.59
CA THR A 59 10.94 -17.96 -7.79
C THR A 59 10.36 -17.78 -6.37
N GLY A 60 11.03 -16.99 -5.51
CA GLY A 60 10.56 -16.74 -4.14
C GLY A 60 10.94 -17.81 -3.13
N THR A 61 11.93 -18.67 -3.47
CA THR A 61 12.43 -19.73 -2.58
C THR A 61 13.80 -19.40 -1.98
N GLY A 62 14.32 -18.19 -2.24
CA GLY A 62 15.67 -17.76 -1.80
C GLY A 62 16.82 -18.30 -2.65
N GLN A 63 16.54 -18.93 -3.78
CA GLN A 63 17.56 -19.48 -4.71
C GLN A 63 17.58 -18.77 -6.07
N GLY A 64 16.86 -17.64 -6.18
CA GLY A 64 16.65 -16.97 -7.45
C GLY A 64 15.71 -17.73 -8.40
N PRO A 65 15.52 -17.20 -9.62
CA PRO A 65 14.65 -17.82 -10.62
C PRO A 65 15.15 -19.20 -11.06
N GLN A 66 14.28 -20.21 -11.02
CA GLN A 66 14.57 -21.58 -11.44
C GLN A 66 13.72 -21.95 -12.65
N MET A 67 14.34 -22.34 -13.76
CA MET A 67 13.66 -22.84 -14.95
C MET A 67 13.01 -24.19 -14.66
N LEU A 68 11.72 -24.31 -14.93
CA LEU A 68 10.93 -25.54 -14.75
C LEU A 68 10.66 -26.28 -16.06
N GLY A 69 10.62 -25.58 -17.17
CA GLY A 69 10.36 -26.15 -18.49
C GLY A 69 10.31 -25.10 -19.58
N GLU A 70 10.34 -25.59 -20.82
CA GLU A 70 10.36 -24.76 -22.03
C GLU A 70 9.49 -25.41 -23.13
N ALA A 71 8.89 -24.57 -23.98
CA ALA A 71 8.18 -25.00 -25.18
C ALA A 71 8.30 -23.94 -26.28
N LEU A 72 8.00 -24.36 -27.53
CA LEU A 72 7.82 -23.44 -28.66
C LEU A 72 6.33 -23.29 -28.97
N SER A 73 5.89 -22.07 -29.31
CA SER A 73 4.54 -21.88 -29.84
C SER A 73 4.41 -22.37 -31.27
N ASP A 74 3.27 -22.97 -31.59
CA ASP A 74 2.92 -23.41 -32.94
C ASP A 74 2.37 -22.25 -33.81
N ALA A 75 1.88 -22.56 -35.01
CA ALA A 75 1.34 -21.61 -35.95
C ALA A 75 0.08 -20.87 -35.44
N SER A 76 -0.60 -21.39 -34.42
CA SER A 76 -1.74 -20.77 -33.74
C SER A 76 -1.33 -20.00 -32.50
N GLY A 77 -0.03 -19.90 -32.20
CA GLY A 77 0.50 -19.33 -30.96
C GLY A 77 0.38 -20.26 -29.74
N PHE A 78 -0.16 -21.46 -29.93
CA PHE A 78 -0.37 -22.41 -28.83
C PHE A 78 0.95 -23.03 -28.35
N PHE A 79 1.08 -23.15 -27.02
CA PHE A 79 2.20 -23.84 -26.35
C PHE A 79 1.71 -24.80 -25.27
N SER A 80 2.56 -25.72 -24.87
CA SER A 80 2.29 -26.61 -23.76
C SER A 80 3.58 -27.09 -23.08
N ILE A 81 3.68 -26.85 -21.78
CA ILE A 81 4.83 -27.16 -20.94
C ILE A 81 4.44 -28.20 -19.89
N SER A 82 5.23 -29.28 -19.80
CA SER A 82 5.12 -30.24 -18.70
C SER A 82 6.17 -29.90 -17.65
N TYR A 83 5.76 -29.72 -16.40
CA TYR A 83 6.66 -29.34 -15.31
C TYR A 83 6.32 -30.05 -14.01
N ARG A 84 7.20 -29.96 -13.04
CA ARG A 84 6.94 -30.41 -11.67
C ARG A 84 6.82 -29.21 -10.76
N ILE A 85 5.80 -29.22 -9.91
CA ILE A 85 5.62 -28.16 -8.90
C ILE A 85 6.79 -28.26 -7.92
N PRO A 86 7.51 -27.14 -7.66
CA PRO A 86 8.58 -27.11 -6.68
C PRO A 86 8.07 -27.51 -5.29
N SER A 87 8.87 -28.27 -4.57
CA SER A 87 8.58 -28.61 -3.18
C SER A 87 8.72 -27.36 -2.31
N GLY A 88 7.61 -26.75 -1.97
CA GLY A 88 7.52 -25.52 -1.18
C GLY A 88 6.31 -24.72 -1.63
N SER A 89 5.36 -24.51 -0.74
CA SER A 89 4.02 -24.06 -1.09
C SER A 89 3.91 -22.61 -1.58
N ASN A 90 4.99 -21.81 -1.53
CA ASN A 90 4.93 -20.36 -1.76
C ASN A 90 5.76 -19.87 -2.96
N ALA A 91 6.27 -20.77 -3.80
CA ALA A 91 6.96 -20.38 -5.02
C ALA A 91 6.00 -19.69 -5.99
N VAL A 92 6.38 -18.54 -6.51
CA VAL A 92 5.67 -17.82 -7.56
C VAL A 92 6.12 -18.38 -8.91
N LEU A 93 5.15 -18.73 -9.76
CA LEU A 93 5.39 -19.19 -11.14
C LEU A 93 5.19 -18.02 -12.11
N TYR A 94 6.05 -17.93 -13.13
CA TYR A 94 5.90 -16.96 -14.19
C TYR A 94 6.41 -17.49 -15.54
N LEU A 95 5.92 -16.90 -16.61
CA LEU A 95 6.27 -17.25 -17.98
C LEU A 95 6.93 -16.05 -18.68
N ILE A 96 7.97 -16.36 -19.44
CA ILE A 96 8.60 -15.43 -20.38
C ILE A 96 8.44 -16.04 -21.77
N ALA A 97 7.97 -15.25 -22.73
CA ALA A 97 7.89 -15.62 -24.15
C ALA A 97 8.82 -14.72 -24.96
N ASP A 98 9.91 -15.27 -25.45
CA ASP A 98 10.89 -14.61 -26.32
C ASP A 98 10.57 -14.91 -27.78
N SER A 99 10.45 -13.86 -28.59
CA SER A 99 9.99 -13.96 -29.99
C SER A 99 10.77 -13.05 -30.93
N THR A 100 10.72 -13.41 -32.22
CA THR A 100 11.04 -12.51 -33.32
C THR A 100 9.78 -11.87 -33.87
N PHE A 101 9.90 -10.87 -34.78
CA PHE A 101 8.75 -10.15 -35.34
C PHE A 101 7.74 -11.03 -36.04
N ILE A 102 6.43 -10.74 -35.88
CA ILE A 102 5.31 -11.48 -36.48
C ILE A 102 5.44 -11.58 -38.01
N ASN A 103 5.99 -10.56 -38.66
CA ASN A 103 6.11 -10.43 -40.12
C ASN A 103 7.49 -10.79 -40.68
N ALA A 104 8.37 -11.43 -39.91
CA ALA A 104 9.61 -11.96 -40.46
C ALA A 104 9.24 -12.98 -41.54
N SER A 105 9.26 -12.57 -42.80
CA SER A 105 9.00 -13.45 -43.97
C SER A 105 9.91 -14.67 -43.86
N GLN A 106 9.33 -15.82 -43.62
CA GLN A 106 10.04 -17.09 -43.72
C GLN A 106 10.43 -17.34 -45.18
N THR A 107 11.40 -16.60 -45.69
CA THR A 107 12.05 -16.94 -46.95
C THR A 107 13.34 -17.67 -46.66
N ASN A 108 13.23 -19.01 -46.78
CA ASN A 108 14.35 -19.96 -46.94
C ASN A 108 15.22 -20.24 -45.69
N ILE A 109 14.72 -21.13 -44.84
CA ILE A 109 15.60 -21.97 -44.02
C ILE A 109 16.23 -23.03 -44.92
N ASN A 110 17.12 -22.63 -45.82
CA ASN A 110 18.03 -23.53 -46.55
C ASN A 110 19.32 -22.76 -46.87
N SER A 111 20.11 -22.46 -45.88
CA SER A 111 21.54 -22.27 -46.07
C SER A 111 22.25 -22.44 -44.74
N SER A 112 23.21 -23.35 -44.76
CA SER A 112 24.23 -23.55 -43.74
C SER A 112 25.13 -22.32 -43.64
N GLU A 113 24.64 -21.24 -43.10
CA GLU A 113 25.45 -20.09 -42.68
C GLU A 113 25.36 -19.95 -41.19
N THR A 114 26.51 -19.97 -40.60
CA THR A 114 26.93 -19.81 -39.21
C THR A 114 25.96 -19.00 -38.34
N LYS A 115 25.47 -19.64 -37.26
CA LYS A 115 24.86 -19.02 -36.10
C LYS A 115 25.84 -17.98 -35.49
N GLN A 116 25.84 -16.79 -35.96
CA GLN A 116 26.46 -15.61 -35.35
C GLN A 116 25.75 -14.36 -35.91
N GLU A 117 25.04 -13.65 -35.04
CA GLU A 117 24.54 -12.27 -35.22
C GLU A 117 23.02 -12.00 -35.31
N HIS A 118 22.10 -12.94 -35.09
CA HIS A 118 20.68 -12.59 -35.10
C HIS A 118 19.86 -13.13 -33.90
N ASP A 119 20.44 -13.23 -32.72
CA ASP A 119 19.69 -13.58 -31.48
C ASP A 119 19.32 -12.33 -30.66
N LEU A 120 18.88 -11.22 -31.28
CA LEU A 120 18.25 -10.13 -30.58
C LEU A 120 16.74 -10.37 -30.55
N ASN A 121 16.26 -11.03 -29.49
CA ASN A 121 14.83 -11.17 -29.20
C ASN A 121 14.30 -9.81 -28.68
N PHE A 122 13.99 -8.88 -29.59
CA PHE A 122 13.41 -7.57 -29.23
C PHE A 122 12.03 -7.70 -28.61
N ILE A 123 11.32 -8.82 -28.88
CA ILE A 123 10.00 -9.08 -28.35
C ILE A 123 10.14 -10.06 -27.18
N ARG A 124 9.92 -9.54 -25.99
CA ARG A 124 9.81 -10.32 -24.76
C ARG A 124 8.49 -9.99 -24.10
N LEU A 125 7.58 -10.97 -24.06
CA LEU A 125 6.31 -10.88 -23.37
C LEU A 125 6.35 -11.73 -22.10
N ALA A 126 5.55 -11.34 -21.08
CA ALA A 126 5.58 -12.01 -19.79
C ALA A 126 4.19 -12.13 -19.16
N THR A 127 4.06 -13.08 -18.23
CA THR A 127 2.94 -13.16 -17.32
C THR A 127 3.32 -13.87 -16.02
N VAL A 128 2.76 -13.45 -14.89
CA VAL A 128 2.96 -14.08 -13.58
C VAL A 128 1.71 -14.86 -13.18
N LEU A 129 1.89 -16.12 -12.85
CA LEU A 129 0.81 -17.05 -12.56
C LEU A 129 0.41 -17.09 -11.09
N GLY A 130 1.29 -16.61 -10.21
CA GLY A 130 1.12 -16.69 -8.76
C GLY A 130 1.60 -18.02 -8.16
N THR A 131 1.21 -18.29 -6.91
CA THR A 131 1.73 -19.43 -6.14
C THR A 131 1.02 -20.76 -6.41
N LYS A 132 -0.23 -20.72 -6.87
CA LYS A 132 -1.06 -21.92 -7.12
C LYS A 132 -1.92 -21.70 -8.35
N PRO A 133 -1.32 -21.70 -9.55
CA PRO A 133 -2.10 -21.48 -10.75
C PRO A 133 -3.02 -22.69 -11.00
N VAL A 134 -4.33 -22.48 -10.86
CA VAL A 134 -5.37 -23.41 -11.32
C VAL A 134 -5.99 -22.75 -12.56
N LEU A 135 -5.27 -22.82 -13.68
CA LEU A 135 -5.68 -22.19 -14.93
C LEU A 135 -5.79 -23.28 -16.00
N SER A 136 -6.85 -23.25 -16.79
CA SER A 136 -7.07 -24.18 -17.90
C SER A 136 -6.19 -23.84 -19.10
N GLU A 137 -6.08 -22.56 -19.41
CA GLU A 137 -5.26 -21.99 -20.48
C GLU A 137 -4.75 -20.61 -20.03
N ILE A 138 -3.64 -20.16 -20.61
CA ILE A 138 -3.00 -18.90 -20.27
C ILE A 138 -2.73 -18.12 -21.54
N VAL A 139 -3.01 -16.82 -21.51
CA VAL A 139 -2.64 -15.89 -22.58
C VAL A 139 -1.43 -15.09 -22.15
N ILE A 140 -0.43 -15.02 -23.03
CA ILE A 140 0.74 -14.13 -22.92
C ILE A 140 0.63 -13.10 -24.03
N ASN A 141 0.45 -11.82 -23.67
CA ASN A 141 0.31 -10.72 -24.61
C ASN A 141 0.84 -9.40 -24.01
N GLU A 142 0.61 -8.29 -24.66
CA GLU A 142 1.05 -6.97 -24.22
C GLU A 142 0.38 -6.56 -22.89
N LEU A 143 -0.92 -6.86 -22.69
CA LEU A 143 -1.62 -6.54 -21.44
C LEU A 143 -1.05 -7.33 -20.26
N THR A 144 -0.80 -8.64 -20.43
CA THR A 144 -0.18 -9.45 -19.36
C THR A 144 1.25 -8.98 -19.08
N THR A 145 1.96 -8.48 -20.10
CA THR A 145 3.32 -7.96 -19.97
C THR A 145 3.34 -6.64 -19.20
N ILE A 146 2.44 -5.70 -19.50
CA ILE A 146 2.30 -4.46 -18.73
C ILE A 146 1.88 -4.76 -17.30
N ALA A 147 0.91 -5.66 -17.09
CA ALA A 147 0.52 -6.06 -15.73
C ALA A 147 1.71 -6.65 -14.96
N THR A 148 2.55 -7.46 -15.61
CA THR A 148 3.78 -8.00 -15.02
C THR A 148 4.79 -6.89 -14.71
N ALA A 149 5.04 -5.98 -15.65
CA ALA A 149 6.02 -4.91 -15.49
C ALA A 149 5.66 -3.99 -14.31
N TYR A 150 4.37 -3.68 -14.11
CA TYR A 150 3.92 -2.80 -13.02
C TYR A 150 3.79 -3.54 -11.69
N ALA A 151 3.04 -4.65 -11.65
CA ALA A 151 2.85 -5.37 -10.39
C ALA A 151 4.15 -5.92 -9.82
N MET A 152 5.08 -6.36 -10.69
CA MET A 152 6.36 -6.92 -10.28
C MET A 152 7.52 -5.93 -10.42
N ALA A 153 7.27 -4.64 -10.63
CA ALA A 153 8.29 -3.61 -10.87
C ALA A 153 9.47 -3.71 -9.88
N GLN A 154 9.18 -3.91 -8.62
CA GLN A 154 10.18 -3.96 -7.55
C GLN A 154 10.91 -5.31 -7.42
N PHE A 155 10.49 -6.32 -8.17
CA PHE A 155 11.01 -7.69 -8.11
C PHE A 155 11.64 -8.16 -9.42
N ILE A 156 11.56 -7.35 -10.50
CA ILE A 156 12.21 -7.65 -11.77
C ILE A 156 13.68 -7.23 -11.70
N THR A 157 14.55 -8.20 -11.95
CA THR A 157 16.01 -8.03 -11.94
C THR A 157 16.58 -8.45 -13.31
N PRO A 158 17.84 -8.17 -13.61
CA PRO A 158 18.48 -8.61 -14.86
C PRO A 158 18.47 -10.14 -15.06
N ILE A 159 18.32 -10.92 -14.00
CA ILE A 159 18.29 -12.39 -14.05
C ILE A 159 16.87 -12.98 -14.04
N GLY A 160 15.83 -12.15 -13.93
CA GLY A 160 14.42 -12.55 -13.87
C GLY A 160 13.68 -11.96 -12.68
N ILE A 161 12.51 -12.51 -12.37
CA ILE A 161 11.70 -12.07 -11.22
C ILE A 161 12.20 -12.79 -9.97
N ASP A 162 12.54 -12.06 -8.92
CA ASP A 162 12.93 -12.62 -7.62
C ASP A 162 12.61 -11.67 -6.47
N GLY A 163 12.41 -12.22 -5.27
CA GLY A 163 12.10 -11.46 -4.06
C GLY A 163 11.67 -12.36 -2.91
N MET A 164 11.34 -11.72 -1.80
CA MET A 164 10.94 -12.42 -0.57
C MET A 164 9.43 -12.36 -0.33
N SER A 165 8.94 -13.35 0.43
CA SER A 165 7.59 -13.35 0.99
C SER A 165 7.46 -12.31 2.11
N PRO A 166 6.29 -11.66 2.29
CA PRO A 166 5.05 -11.81 1.50
C PRO A 166 5.01 -10.94 0.25
N GLY A 167 5.92 -9.97 0.08
CA GLY A 167 5.84 -8.94 -0.96
C GLY A 167 5.74 -9.51 -2.38
N LEU A 168 6.62 -10.45 -2.73
CA LEU A 168 6.60 -11.09 -4.05
C LEU A 168 5.25 -11.78 -4.34
N GLN A 169 4.70 -12.50 -3.37
CA GLN A 169 3.42 -13.21 -3.53
C GLN A 169 2.25 -12.25 -3.64
N ASN A 170 2.26 -11.18 -2.86
CA ASN A 170 1.24 -10.14 -2.86
C ASN A 170 1.25 -9.37 -4.20
N ALA A 171 2.44 -9.02 -4.71
CA ALA A 171 2.61 -8.44 -6.04
C ALA A 171 2.05 -9.34 -7.15
N ALA A 172 2.38 -10.65 -7.08
CA ALA A 172 1.86 -11.63 -8.02
C ALA A 172 0.32 -11.80 -7.94
N ALA A 173 -0.27 -11.62 -6.76
CA ALA A 173 -1.72 -11.64 -6.59
C ALA A 173 -2.37 -10.36 -7.15
N THR A 174 -1.79 -9.19 -6.90
CA THR A 174 -2.27 -7.89 -7.38
C THR A 174 -2.29 -7.79 -8.91
N LEU A 175 -1.39 -8.50 -9.61
CA LEU A 175 -1.39 -8.55 -11.07
C LEU A 175 -2.77 -8.94 -11.64
N ARG A 176 -3.51 -9.83 -10.97
CA ARG A 176 -4.85 -10.27 -11.41
C ARG A 176 -5.91 -9.18 -11.33
N ASN A 177 -5.67 -8.12 -10.56
CA ASN A 177 -6.52 -6.95 -10.57
C ASN A 177 -6.42 -6.18 -11.90
N LEU A 178 -5.25 -6.24 -12.56
CA LEU A 178 -4.98 -5.53 -13.80
C LEU A 178 -5.38 -6.34 -15.04
N VAL A 179 -5.15 -7.67 -15.04
CA VAL A 179 -5.33 -8.52 -16.21
C VAL A 179 -5.96 -9.87 -15.87
N ASN A 180 -6.83 -10.37 -16.74
CA ASN A 180 -7.34 -11.73 -16.71
C ASN A 180 -6.35 -12.64 -17.46
N LEU A 181 -5.74 -13.59 -16.76
CA LEU A 181 -4.70 -14.47 -17.32
C LEU A 181 -5.23 -15.51 -18.32
N GLU A 182 -6.52 -15.86 -18.26
CA GLU A 182 -7.13 -16.86 -19.15
C GLU A 182 -7.53 -16.26 -20.50
N THR A 183 -7.91 -14.97 -20.50
CA THR A 183 -8.34 -14.28 -21.72
C THR A 183 -7.29 -13.32 -22.27
N GLY A 184 -6.33 -12.89 -21.45
CA GLY A 184 -5.38 -11.83 -21.78
C GLY A 184 -6.01 -10.45 -21.88
N GLU A 185 -7.23 -10.25 -21.35
CA GLU A 185 -7.97 -9.00 -21.35
C GLU A 185 -7.84 -8.28 -20.02
N VAL A 186 -8.35 -7.04 -19.94
CA VAL A 186 -8.41 -6.24 -18.71
C VAL A 186 -9.08 -7.03 -17.57
N GLY A 187 -8.45 -7.03 -16.39
CA GLY A 187 -8.95 -7.70 -15.18
C GLY A 187 -10.23 -7.10 -14.65
N SER A 188 -10.99 -7.89 -13.88
CA SER A 188 -12.30 -7.48 -13.37
C SER A 188 -12.22 -6.29 -12.42
N VAL A 189 -11.18 -6.16 -11.59
CA VAL A 189 -11.02 -5.03 -10.68
C VAL A 189 -10.75 -3.75 -11.46
N LEU A 190 -9.79 -3.79 -12.40
CA LEU A 190 -9.48 -2.65 -13.24
C LEU A 190 -10.64 -2.28 -14.16
N GLY A 191 -11.35 -3.26 -14.73
CA GLY A 191 -12.39 -3.05 -15.75
C GLY A 191 -13.76 -2.61 -15.22
N ASN A 192 -14.03 -2.73 -13.90
CA ASN A 192 -15.34 -2.47 -13.31
C ASN A 192 -15.30 -1.30 -12.32
N PHE A 193 -16.51 -0.84 -11.92
CA PHE A 193 -16.67 0.14 -10.85
C PHE A 193 -15.99 -0.37 -9.55
N PRO A 194 -15.29 0.48 -8.79
CA PRO A 194 -15.15 1.94 -8.91
C PRO A 194 -14.09 2.42 -9.92
N ASN A 195 -13.39 1.50 -10.59
CA ASN A 195 -12.41 1.75 -11.64
C ASN A 195 -13.09 1.84 -13.02
N GLY A 196 -12.66 1.09 -14.01
CA GLY A 196 -13.23 1.05 -15.35
C GLY A 196 -13.28 2.43 -16.00
N ILE A 197 -14.44 2.83 -16.48
CA ILE A 197 -14.66 4.15 -17.11
C ILE A 197 -14.73 5.33 -16.12
N PHE A 198 -14.68 5.07 -14.83
CA PHE A 198 -14.74 6.10 -13.79
C PHE A 198 -13.37 6.68 -13.42
N THR A 199 -12.30 6.09 -13.97
CA THR A 199 -10.92 6.54 -13.82
C THR A 199 -10.18 6.43 -15.15
N SER A 200 -9.01 7.10 -15.25
CA SER A 200 -8.15 7.00 -16.44
C SER A 200 -7.35 5.69 -16.51
N THR A 201 -7.35 4.84 -15.47
CA THR A 201 -6.40 3.72 -15.36
C THR A 201 -6.55 2.69 -16.48
N VAL A 202 -7.79 2.36 -16.91
CA VAL A 202 -7.97 1.44 -18.05
C VAL A 202 -7.39 2.02 -19.32
N ALA A 203 -7.61 3.30 -19.58
CA ALA A 203 -7.08 3.97 -20.76
C ALA A 203 -5.56 4.04 -20.72
N THR A 204 -4.96 4.35 -19.57
CA THR A 204 -3.51 4.34 -19.36
C THR A 204 -2.93 2.94 -19.56
N PHE A 205 -3.54 1.90 -18.99
CA PHE A 205 -3.12 0.51 -19.11
C PHE A 205 -3.14 0.03 -20.57
N ASN A 206 -4.22 0.33 -21.30
CA ASN A 206 -4.33 0.00 -22.71
C ASN A 206 -3.34 0.80 -23.57
N SER A 207 -3.08 2.07 -23.25
CA SER A 207 -2.08 2.88 -23.96
C SER A 207 -0.66 2.36 -23.78
N LEU A 208 -0.32 1.90 -22.57
CA LEU A 208 0.95 1.21 -22.30
C LEU A 208 1.06 -0.09 -23.11
N ALA A 209 0.00 -0.90 -23.20
CA ALA A 209 -0.02 -2.08 -24.05
C ALA A 209 0.09 -1.74 -25.55
N ASN A 210 -0.48 -0.61 -25.98
CA ASN A 210 -0.35 -0.13 -27.36
C ASN A 210 1.10 0.25 -27.70
N LEU A 211 1.88 0.79 -26.77
CA LEU A 211 3.32 1.02 -26.96
C LEU A 211 4.06 -0.28 -27.31
N LEU A 212 3.78 -1.36 -26.57
CA LEU A 212 4.39 -2.65 -26.84
C LEU A 212 3.88 -3.26 -28.13
N ALA A 213 2.57 -3.18 -28.40
CA ALA A 213 1.95 -3.75 -29.61
C ALA A 213 2.49 -3.14 -30.90
N ALA A 214 2.82 -1.86 -30.90
CA ALA A 214 3.46 -1.21 -32.05
C ALA A 214 4.80 -1.88 -32.38
N CYS A 215 5.67 -2.06 -31.37
CA CYS A 215 6.96 -2.76 -31.51
C CYS A 215 6.78 -4.22 -31.89
N VAL A 216 5.87 -4.98 -31.24
CA VAL A 216 5.64 -6.40 -31.52
C VAL A 216 5.24 -6.66 -32.98
N ARG A 217 4.49 -5.73 -33.58
CA ARG A 217 3.98 -5.84 -34.95
C ARG A 217 4.90 -5.26 -36.01
N THR A 218 5.72 -4.29 -35.63
CA THR A 218 6.50 -3.51 -36.60
C THR A 218 7.87 -3.19 -36.02
N GLU A 219 8.91 -3.80 -36.57
CA GLU A 219 10.30 -3.65 -36.11
C GLU A 219 10.75 -2.18 -35.98
N SER A 220 10.36 -1.32 -36.93
CA SER A 220 10.73 0.09 -36.91
C SER A 220 10.18 0.86 -35.71
N GLU A 221 9.12 0.37 -35.07
CA GLU A 221 8.50 1.00 -33.90
C GLU A 221 9.21 0.65 -32.58
N CYS A 222 10.09 -0.34 -32.58
CA CYS A 222 10.86 -0.71 -31.38
C CYS A 222 11.92 0.35 -31.04
N SER A 223 12.61 0.90 -32.02
CA SER A 223 13.67 1.90 -31.78
C SER A 223 13.13 3.18 -31.13
N PRO A 224 12.01 3.79 -31.54
CA PRO A 224 11.39 4.90 -30.83
C PRO A 224 10.99 4.53 -29.39
N LEU A 225 10.33 3.36 -29.18
CA LEU A 225 9.95 2.89 -27.85
C LEU A 225 11.17 2.76 -26.94
N PHE A 226 12.22 2.08 -27.39
CA PHE A 226 13.42 1.85 -26.56
C PHE A 226 14.16 3.16 -26.25
N SER A 227 14.21 4.08 -27.19
CA SER A 227 14.79 5.41 -26.96
C SER A 227 14.03 6.18 -25.87
N LEU A 228 12.70 6.19 -25.93
CA LEU A 228 11.84 6.91 -24.98
C LEU A 228 11.80 6.21 -23.59
N ALA A 229 11.94 4.88 -23.55
CA ALA A 229 11.97 4.10 -22.32
C ALA A 229 13.39 3.92 -21.73
N THR A 230 14.39 4.64 -22.25
CA THR A 230 15.76 4.62 -21.69
C THR A 230 15.76 5.35 -20.34
N PRO A 231 16.22 4.68 -19.24
CA PRO A 231 16.26 5.30 -17.92
C PRO A 231 17.22 6.51 -17.87
N PRO A 232 17.05 7.44 -16.94
CA PRO A 232 18.01 8.51 -16.72
C PRO A 232 19.42 7.96 -16.49
N GLN A 233 20.38 8.33 -17.34
CA GLN A 233 21.78 7.86 -17.28
C GLN A 233 21.97 6.33 -17.38
N GLY A 234 20.95 5.59 -17.82
CA GLY A 234 21.02 4.14 -18.04
C GLY A 234 21.14 3.75 -19.51
N ASP A 235 21.23 2.45 -19.75
CA ASP A 235 21.26 1.88 -21.09
C ASP A 235 19.83 1.75 -21.65
N ALA A 236 19.72 1.83 -22.98
CA ALA A 236 18.45 1.60 -23.65
C ALA A 236 17.96 0.15 -23.43
N PRO A 237 16.67 -0.07 -23.20
CA PRO A 237 16.13 -1.42 -23.06
C PRO A 237 16.37 -2.22 -24.35
N THR A 238 16.59 -3.51 -24.20
CA THR A 238 16.90 -4.43 -25.32
C THR A 238 15.65 -5.18 -25.80
N ASN A 239 14.56 -5.14 -25.03
CA ASN A 239 13.31 -5.83 -25.36
C ASN A 239 12.09 -5.11 -24.76
N THR A 240 10.90 -5.57 -25.17
CA THR A 240 9.63 -4.92 -24.80
C THR A 240 9.32 -5.01 -23.29
N LEU A 241 9.70 -6.07 -22.59
CA LEU A 241 9.52 -6.17 -21.14
C LEU A 241 10.40 -5.17 -20.39
N GLU A 242 11.69 -5.06 -20.76
CA GLU A 242 12.59 -4.07 -20.17
C GLU A 242 12.07 -2.65 -20.40
N ALA A 243 11.57 -2.34 -21.61
CA ALA A 243 10.97 -1.04 -21.89
C ALA A 243 9.77 -0.74 -20.97
N ALA A 244 8.88 -1.71 -20.77
CA ALA A 244 7.73 -1.58 -19.86
C ALA A 244 8.16 -1.38 -18.40
N VAL A 245 9.17 -2.11 -17.93
CA VAL A 245 9.73 -1.98 -16.57
C VAL A 245 10.38 -0.63 -16.36
N ASN A 246 11.14 -0.13 -17.34
CA ASN A 246 11.75 1.19 -17.26
C ASN A 246 10.68 2.31 -17.19
N ILE A 247 9.59 2.21 -17.95
CA ILE A 247 8.47 3.14 -17.85
C ILE A 247 7.81 3.06 -16.46
N ALA A 248 7.66 1.87 -15.89
CA ALA A 248 7.11 1.72 -14.55
C ALA A 248 8.01 2.31 -13.45
N HIS A 249 9.34 2.20 -13.59
CA HIS A 249 10.31 2.77 -12.64
C HIS A 249 10.50 4.28 -12.77
N PHE A 250 10.34 4.84 -13.98
CA PHE A 250 10.53 6.26 -14.27
C PHE A 250 9.28 6.84 -14.96
N PRO A 251 8.10 6.80 -14.32
CA PRO A 251 6.83 7.07 -14.97
C PRO A 251 6.66 8.52 -15.44
N TRP A 252 7.46 9.44 -14.92
CA TRP A 252 7.44 10.86 -15.31
C TRP A 252 8.27 11.16 -16.55
N GLN A 253 9.02 10.17 -17.08
CA GLN A 253 9.95 10.41 -18.18
C GLN A 253 9.25 10.33 -19.54
N ASN A 254 9.56 11.27 -20.45
CA ASN A 254 9.09 11.29 -21.84
C ASN A 254 7.57 11.10 -22.02
N VAL A 255 6.76 11.58 -21.03
CA VAL A 255 5.32 11.27 -20.91
C VAL A 255 4.56 11.58 -22.21
N GLN A 256 4.72 12.76 -22.79
CA GLN A 256 3.98 13.21 -23.97
C GLN A 256 4.45 12.52 -25.26
N ASP A 257 5.74 12.23 -25.36
CA ASP A 257 6.30 11.52 -26.52
C ASP A 257 5.84 10.05 -26.53
N LEU A 258 5.81 9.40 -25.37
CA LEU A 258 5.23 8.07 -25.19
C LEU A 258 3.72 8.09 -25.49
N LEU A 259 2.97 9.10 -25.05
CA LEU A 259 1.55 9.25 -25.37
C LEU A 259 1.36 9.33 -26.89
N THR A 260 2.14 10.15 -27.55
CA THR A 260 2.10 10.28 -29.03
C THR A 260 2.41 8.97 -29.72
N LEU A 261 3.43 8.23 -29.23
CA LEU A 261 3.81 6.92 -29.79
C LEU A 261 2.68 5.88 -29.59
N SER A 262 2.03 5.86 -28.42
CA SER A 262 0.94 4.91 -28.10
C SER A 262 -0.28 5.03 -29.03
N GLN A 263 -0.45 6.17 -29.68
CA GLN A 263 -1.59 6.50 -30.54
C GLN A 263 -1.36 6.20 -32.02
N GLN A 264 -0.15 5.84 -32.42
CA GLN A 264 0.16 5.64 -33.85
C GLN A 264 -0.54 4.42 -34.44
N GLN A 265 -0.57 3.30 -33.68
CA GLN A 265 -1.21 2.05 -34.10
C GLN A 265 -1.94 1.38 -32.94
N PRO A 266 -2.98 2.02 -32.35
CA PRO A 266 -3.63 1.51 -31.15
C PRO A 266 -4.38 0.20 -31.44
N LEU A 267 -4.19 -0.77 -30.58
CA LEU A 267 -4.82 -2.08 -30.61
C LEU A 267 -5.83 -2.29 -29.49
N TYR A 268 -5.50 -1.74 -28.31
CA TYR A 268 -6.28 -1.89 -27.08
C TYR A 268 -7.08 -0.63 -26.80
N PHE A 269 -8.36 -0.77 -26.43
CA PHE A 269 -9.29 0.33 -26.17
C PHE A 269 -10.14 0.05 -24.92
N PRO A 270 -10.61 1.11 -24.19
CA PRO A 270 -10.32 2.53 -24.45
C PRO A 270 -8.84 2.86 -24.22
N ALA A 271 -8.30 3.81 -24.94
CA ALA A 271 -6.95 4.32 -24.79
C ALA A 271 -6.98 5.83 -24.48
N LEU A 272 -5.89 6.38 -23.97
CA LEU A 272 -5.74 7.81 -23.72
C LEU A 272 -5.90 8.59 -25.04
N ALA A 273 -6.59 9.72 -24.97
CA ALA A 273 -6.75 10.64 -26.10
C ALA A 273 -5.52 11.55 -26.26
N PRO A 274 -5.30 12.15 -27.45
CA PRO A 274 -4.17 13.06 -27.68
C PRO A 274 -4.14 14.30 -26.79
N ASP A 275 -5.29 14.70 -26.27
CA ASP A 275 -5.51 15.86 -25.41
C ASP A 275 -5.68 15.51 -23.92
N ASP A 276 -5.49 14.23 -23.55
CA ASP A 276 -5.46 13.84 -22.16
C ASP A 276 -4.20 14.38 -21.47
N GLU A 277 -4.43 15.12 -20.40
CA GLU A 277 -3.35 15.68 -19.58
C GLU A 277 -2.87 14.65 -18.54
N ILE A 278 -1.86 13.87 -18.92
CA ILE A 278 -1.15 12.97 -17.98
C ILE A 278 0.23 13.53 -17.66
N ASN A 279 0.68 13.39 -16.42
CA ASN A 279 1.99 13.84 -15.97
C ASN A 279 2.92 12.69 -15.60
N ALA A 280 2.40 11.47 -15.53
CA ALA A 280 3.17 10.26 -15.29
C ALA A 280 2.41 9.01 -15.76
N TRP A 281 3.16 7.98 -16.18
CA TRP A 281 2.65 6.67 -16.57
C TRP A 281 2.46 5.78 -15.33
N THR A 282 1.55 6.14 -14.42
CA THR A 282 1.24 5.36 -13.22
C THR A 282 -0.05 4.57 -13.39
N LEU A 283 -0.15 3.43 -12.71
CA LEU A 283 -1.39 2.66 -12.62
C LEU A 283 -1.91 2.71 -11.18
N ALA A 284 -3.08 3.29 -10.98
CA ALA A 284 -3.72 3.39 -9.68
C ALA A 284 -5.10 2.71 -9.70
N LEU A 285 -5.40 1.97 -8.64
CA LEU A 285 -6.68 1.28 -8.45
C LEU A 285 -7.42 1.87 -7.25
N ARG A 286 -8.74 1.88 -7.32
CA ARG A 286 -9.64 2.22 -6.22
C ARG A 286 -10.20 0.92 -5.64
N TYR A 287 -10.09 0.75 -4.33
CA TYR A 287 -10.66 -0.37 -3.59
C TYR A 287 -11.77 0.13 -2.66
N GLN A 288 -12.90 -0.55 -2.69
CA GLN A 288 -14.09 -0.21 -1.89
C GLN A 288 -14.48 -1.29 -0.89
N GLY A 289 -13.74 -2.41 -0.84
CA GLY A 289 -14.20 -3.60 -0.12
C GLY A 289 -15.58 -4.04 -0.63
N ASN A 290 -16.50 -4.27 0.30
CA ASN A 290 -17.90 -4.59 -0.05
C ASN A 290 -18.75 -3.37 -0.47
N GLY A 291 -18.15 -2.17 -0.49
CA GLY A 291 -18.78 -0.92 -0.92
C GLY A 291 -19.79 -0.33 0.08
N ARG A 292 -19.75 -0.73 1.35
CA ARG A 292 -20.72 -0.30 2.38
C ARG A 292 -20.10 0.18 3.67
N GLU A 293 -19.10 -0.54 4.19
CA GLU A 293 -18.54 -0.29 5.51
C GLU A 293 -17.35 0.70 5.51
N LEU A 294 -16.71 0.96 4.37
CA LEU A 294 -15.62 1.92 4.28
C LEU A 294 -16.16 3.35 4.23
N ASN A 295 -15.96 4.12 5.30
CA ASN A 295 -16.45 5.49 5.46
C ASN A 295 -15.39 6.38 6.12
N GLY A 296 -14.83 7.31 5.36
CA GLY A 296 -13.81 8.24 5.86
C GLY A 296 -12.58 7.54 6.41
N PRO A 297 -11.91 6.66 5.65
CA PRO A 297 -10.70 5.99 6.11
C PRO A 297 -9.65 7.02 6.54
N GLY A 298 -9.19 6.92 7.79
CA GLY A 298 -8.26 7.89 8.38
C GLY A 298 -6.81 7.53 8.12
N ASN A 299 -6.42 6.28 8.40
CA ASN A 299 -5.06 5.78 8.25
C ASN A 299 -5.05 4.27 8.02
N ILE A 300 -3.87 3.74 7.68
CA ILE A 300 -3.62 2.34 7.34
C ILE A 300 -2.42 1.84 8.13
N ALA A 301 -2.48 0.59 8.57
CA ALA A 301 -1.30 -0.14 9.07
C ALA A 301 -1.31 -1.56 8.49
N PHE A 302 -0.15 -2.05 8.04
CA PHE A 302 -0.04 -3.38 7.45
C PHE A 302 0.38 -4.43 8.46
N ASP A 303 -0.26 -5.60 8.42
CA ASP A 303 0.21 -6.77 9.15
C ASP A 303 1.40 -7.47 8.45
N LYS A 304 1.98 -8.48 9.11
CA LYS A 304 3.14 -9.24 8.60
C LYS A 304 2.89 -9.95 7.26
N ASP A 305 1.65 -10.14 6.87
CA ASP A 305 1.25 -10.78 5.63
C ASP A 305 0.89 -9.74 4.54
N GLY A 306 0.97 -8.45 4.89
CA GLY A 306 0.67 -7.31 4.01
C GLY A 306 -0.83 -7.01 3.88
N ASN A 307 -1.68 -7.52 4.80
CA ASN A 307 -3.07 -7.10 4.84
C ASN A 307 -3.15 -5.71 5.48
N ALA A 308 -3.99 -4.85 4.92
CA ALA A 308 -4.20 -3.48 5.37
C ALA A 308 -5.28 -3.40 6.44
N TRP A 309 -4.93 -2.99 7.65
CA TRP A 309 -5.86 -2.58 8.68
C TRP A 309 -6.15 -1.09 8.51
N ILE A 310 -7.43 -0.71 8.53
CA ILE A 310 -7.88 0.62 8.12
C ILE A 310 -8.80 1.18 9.19
N THR A 311 -8.50 2.38 9.69
CA THR A 311 -9.41 3.13 10.56
C THR A 311 -10.60 3.65 9.76
N ASN A 312 -11.77 3.66 10.39
CA ASN A 312 -13.01 4.12 9.80
C ASN A 312 -13.58 5.23 10.66
N ASN A 313 -13.50 6.48 10.17
CA ASN A 313 -13.67 7.65 11.04
C ASN A 313 -15.14 7.95 11.35
N TYR A 314 -16.04 7.82 10.35
CA TYR A 314 -17.45 8.17 10.54
C TYR A 314 -18.38 7.35 9.66
N VAL A 315 -19.66 7.29 10.08
CA VAL A 315 -20.76 6.76 9.27
C VAL A 315 -21.49 7.92 8.62
N PHE A 316 -21.62 7.89 7.31
CA PHE A 316 -22.45 8.82 6.57
C PHE A 316 -23.86 8.25 6.41
N HIS A 317 -24.84 8.87 7.08
CA HIS A 317 -26.25 8.53 6.91
C HIS A 317 -26.82 9.22 5.67
N VAL A 318 -27.22 8.41 4.69
CA VAL A 318 -27.89 8.94 3.50
C VAL A 318 -29.23 9.59 3.92
N PRO A 319 -29.52 10.85 3.56
CA PRO A 319 -30.73 11.56 3.98
C PRO A 319 -32.06 10.85 3.66
N THR A 320 -32.04 9.92 2.72
CA THR A 320 -33.22 9.09 2.38
C THR A 320 -33.50 7.98 3.40
N LEU A 321 -32.51 7.60 4.21
CA LEU A 321 -32.61 6.55 5.23
C LEU A 321 -32.61 7.15 6.64
N ASP A 322 -31.99 8.30 6.83
CA ASP A 322 -32.02 9.10 8.06
C ASP A 322 -32.36 10.56 7.72
N PRO A 323 -33.61 10.96 7.93
CA PRO A 323 -34.08 12.32 7.63
C PRO A 323 -33.39 13.41 8.47
N GLU A 324 -32.75 13.05 9.59
CA GLU A 324 -32.07 14.01 10.46
C GLU A 324 -30.63 14.26 9.99
N GLY A 325 -30.07 13.41 9.10
CA GLY A 325 -28.78 13.59 8.49
C GLY A 325 -27.62 13.59 9.51
N ASN A 326 -27.73 12.70 10.53
CA ASN A 326 -26.71 12.60 11.58
C ASN A 326 -25.44 11.99 11.00
N VAL A 327 -24.29 12.63 11.25
CA VAL A 327 -22.97 12.09 10.95
C VAL A 327 -22.27 11.80 12.27
N CYS A 328 -22.18 10.53 12.63
CA CYS A 328 -21.54 10.06 13.86
C CYS A 328 -20.29 9.28 13.56
N GLY A 329 -19.45 9.03 14.57
CA GLY A 329 -18.31 8.16 14.46
C GLY A 329 -18.71 6.73 14.08
N ASP A 330 -17.85 6.06 13.32
CA ASP A 330 -18.02 4.65 13.00
C ASP A 330 -17.52 3.78 14.17
N ASN A 331 -18.07 2.59 14.31
CA ASN A 331 -17.68 1.61 15.33
C ASN A 331 -17.02 0.36 14.75
N HIS A 332 -16.47 0.47 13.54
CA HIS A 332 -15.81 -0.62 12.83
C HIS A 332 -14.32 -0.35 12.60
N ILE A 333 -13.53 -1.43 12.60
CA ILE A 333 -12.19 -1.49 11.99
C ILE A 333 -12.26 -2.39 10.77
N LEU A 334 -11.66 -1.94 9.68
CA LEU A 334 -11.63 -2.67 8.43
C LEU A 334 -10.30 -3.40 8.25
N LYS A 335 -10.33 -4.47 7.48
CA LYS A 335 -9.13 -5.17 7.04
C LYS A 335 -9.29 -5.61 5.59
N PHE A 336 -8.34 -5.22 4.73
CA PHE A 336 -8.29 -5.62 3.34
C PHE A 336 -7.12 -6.57 3.09
N THR A 337 -7.32 -7.47 2.15
CA THR A 337 -6.24 -8.27 1.58
C THR A 337 -5.31 -7.38 0.74
N PRO A 338 -4.09 -7.85 0.38
CA PRO A 338 -3.20 -7.12 -0.52
C PRO A 338 -3.80 -6.83 -1.91
N THR A 339 -4.88 -7.53 -2.29
CA THR A 339 -5.62 -7.33 -3.54
C THR A 339 -6.80 -6.36 -3.40
N GLY A 340 -7.01 -5.77 -2.22
CA GLY A 340 -8.08 -4.80 -1.96
C GLY A 340 -9.46 -5.41 -1.72
N GLU A 341 -9.55 -6.72 -1.52
CA GLU A 341 -10.77 -7.40 -1.10
C GLU A 341 -10.93 -7.34 0.42
N ASP A 342 -12.18 -7.36 0.91
CA ASP A 342 -12.43 -7.52 2.35
C ASP A 342 -11.76 -8.79 2.87
N PHE A 343 -11.03 -8.66 3.97
CA PHE A 343 -10.44 -9.82 4.65
C PHE A 343 -11.57 -10.67 5.26
N PRO A 344 -11.53 -12.00 5.14
CA PRO A 344 -12.56 -12.86 5.72
C PRO A 344 -12.77 -12.60 7.21
N GLY A 345 -13.99 -12.20 7.59
CA GLY A 345 -14.34 -11.86 8.96
C GLY A 345 -14.38 -10.36 9.27
N ALA A 346 -13.81 -9.51 8.42
CA ALA A 346 -13.99 -8.06 8.52
C ALA A 346 -15.39 -7.64 8.04
N PRO A 347 -15.93 -6.49 8.49
CA PRO A 347 -15.35 -5.55 9.47
C PRO A 347 -15.41 -6.07 10.90
N TYR A 348 -14.52 -5.56 11.76
CA TYR A 348 -14.43 -5.94 13.16
C TYR A 348 -15.05 -4.88 14.06
N LEU A 349 -15.83 -5.34 15.06
CA LEU A 349 -16.56 -4.51 16.02
C LEU A 349 -16.13 -4.83 17.45
N GLY A 350 -16.50 -3.96 18.36
CA GLY A 350 -16.27 -4.16 19.80
C GLY A 350 -15.01 -3.48 20.29
N GLY A 351 -14.58 -3.82 21.52
CA GLY A 351 -13.41 -3.23 22.14
C GLY A 351 -13.48 -1.72 22.35
N GLY A 352 -14.66 -1.14 22.29
CA GLY A 352 -14.88 0.30 22.46
C GLY A 352 -14.51 1.16 21.28
N VAL A 353 -14.28 0.59 20.07
CA VAL A 353 -13.92 1.39 18.90
C VAL A 353 -15.06 2.33 18.50
N TYR A 354 -14.71 3.61 18.35
CA TYR A 354 -15.64 4.64 17.91
C TYR A 354 -14.95 5.85 17.29
N GLY A 355 -15.35 6.20 16.06
CA GLY A 355 -14.80 7.35 15.35
C GLY A 355 -13.29 7.30 15.23
N ALA A 356 -12.75 6.13 14.90
CA ALA A 356 -11.32 5.90 14.80
C ALA A 356 -10.71 6.84 13.75
N GLY A 357 -9.88 7.77 14.20
CA GLY A 357 -9.28 8.81 13.37
C GLY A 357 -8.00 8.36 12.67
N TYR A 358 -6.92 9.10 12.93
CA TYR A 358 -5.63 8.88 12.30
C TYR A 358 -4.78 7.79 12.98
N GLY A 359 -4.97 7.55 14.29
CA GLY A 359 -4.11 6.66 15.07
C GLY A 359 -4.40 5.18 14.83
N ILE A 360 -3.47 4.45 14.22
CA ILE A 360 -3.47 2.99 14.10
C ILE A 360 -2.04 2.47 14.05
N THR A 361 -1.76 1.39 14.79
CA THR A 361 -0.48 0.69 14.76
C THR A 361 -0.65 -0.80 15.07
N LEU A 362 0.36 -1.61 14.78
CA LEU A 362 0.48 -2.98 15.25
C LEU A 362 1.60 -3.05 16.29
N ASP A 363 1.37 -3.81 17.37
CA ASP A 363 2.42 -4.12 18.32
C ASP A 363 3.30 -5.31 17.82
N PRO A 364 4.45 -5.59 18.45
CA PRO A 364 5.33 -6.71 18.08
C PRO A 364 4.66 -8.10 18.11
N ASP A 365 3.58 -8.24 18.86
CA ASP A 365 2.78 -9.47 18.92
C ASP A 365 1.74 -9.56 17.78
N GLY A 366 1.61 -8.49 16.96
CA GLY A 366 0.68 -8.37 15.84
C GLY A 366 -0.74 -7.99 16.26
N ASN A 367 -0.94 -7.48 17.47
CA ASN A 367 -2.23 -6.89 17.85
C ASN A 367 -2.33 -5.46 17.29
N VAL A 368 -3.54 -5.07 16.96
CA VAL A 368 -3.85 -3.75 16.37
C VAL A 368 -4.34 -2.80 17.44
N TRP A 369 -3.74 -1.64 17.53
CA TRP A 369 -4.11 -0.57 18.42
C TRP A 369 -4.67 0.61 17.65
N VAL A 370 -5.78 1.18 18.12
CA VAL A 370 -6.56 2.19 17.42
C VAL A 370 -6.95 3.31 18.35
N GLY A 371 -6.59 4.54 18.01
CA GLY A 371 -7.02 5.73 18.73
C GLY A 371 -8.49 6.05 18.41
N ASN A 372 -9.35 6.09 19.43
CA ASN A 372 -10.74 6.50 19.30
C ASN A 372 -10.83 8.03 19.34
N PHE A 373 -10.61 8.67 18.20
CA PHE A 373 -10.69 10.11 18.08
C PHE A 373 -12.10 10.65 18.43
N GLY A 374 -13.13 9.82 18.23
CA GLY A 374 -14.50 10.15 18.57
C GLY A 374 -15.13 11.16 17.63
N PHE A 375 -14.81 11.10 16.34
CA PHE A 375 -15.32 12.07 15.36
C PHE A 375 -16.84 12.19 15.46
N GLN A 376 -17.31 13.44 15.46
CA GLN A 376 -18.72 13.76 15.38
C GLN A 376 -18.97 14.85 14.32
N GLY A 377 -19.79 14.52 13.35
CA GLY A 377 -20.29 15.48 12.38
C GLY A 377 -21.57 16.16 12.83
N PHE A 378 -22.28 16.76 11.88
CA PHE A 378 -23.53 17.47 12.14
C PHE A 378 -24.58 16.56 12.78
N ASN A 379 -25.29 17.09 13.76
CA ASN A 379 -26.44 16.48 14.44
C ASN A 379 -26.15 15.16 15.15
N CYS A 380 -24.90 14.74 15.39
CA CYS A 380 -24.66 13.58 16.22
C CYS A 380 -25.09 13.87 17.67
N PRO A 381 -25.95 13.03 18.27
CA PRO A 381 -26.50 13.30 19.61
C PRO A 381 -25.52 13.02 20.75
N LEU A 382 -24.35 12.48 20.47
CA LEU A 382 -23.34 12.07 21.46
C LEU A 382 -22.37 13.21 21.74
N SER A 383 -21.80 13.27 22.95
CA SER A 383 -20.74 14.25 23.25
C SER A 383 -19.37 13.74 22.85
N VAL A 384 -18.57 14.59 22.20
CA VAL A 384 -17.18 14.26 21.79
C VAL A 384 -16.34 13.87 23.00
N GLU A 385 -16.48 14.60 24.12
CA GLU A 385 -15.66 14.39 25.32
C GLU A 385 -15.78 12.98 25.91
N GLU A 386 -16.95 12.37 25.78
CA GLU A 386 -17.18 11.03 26.35
C GLU A 386 -16.68 9.90 25.42
N LEU A 387 -16.61 10.15 24.12
CA LEU A 387 -16.31 9.14 23.08
C LEU A 387 -14.84 9.10 22.66
N SER A 388 -14.10 10.15 22.95
CA SER A 388 -12.74 10.38 22.45
C SER A 388 -11.63 10.19 23.49
N GLN A 389 -11.89 9.41 24.53
CA GLN A 389 -10.96 9.26 25.67
C GLN A 389 -10.42 7.84 25.79
N THR A 390 -10.39 7.07 24.71
CA THR A 390 -9.98 5.68 24.76
C THR A 390 -9.15 5.24 23.56
N VAL A 391 -8.47 4.12 23.72
CA VAL A 391 -7.77 3.39 22.67
C VAL A 391 -8.32 1.96 22.64
N SER A 392 -8.62 1.46 21.45
CA SER A 392 -9.07 0.08 21.26
C SER A 392 -7.91 -0.83 20.88
N LYS A 393 -7.98 -2.11 21.28
CA LYS A 393 -7.02 -3.15 20.92
C LYS A 393 -7.74 -4.37 20.38
N PHE A 394 -7.23 -4.90 19.26
CA PHE A 394 -7.72 -6.13 18.62
C PHE A 394 -6.57 -7.12 18.44
N ALA A 395 -6.86 -8.40 18.56
CA ALA A 395 -5.94 -9.45 18.13
C ALA A 395 -5.83 -9.46 16.57
N SER A 396 -4.81 -10.13 16.05
CA SER A 396 -4.56 -10.23 14.60
C SER A 396 -5.71 -10.87 13.79
N ASP A 397 -6.60 -11.62 14.46
CA ASP A 397 -7.80 -12.22 13.87
C ASP A 397 -9.05 -11.33 13.99
N GLY A 398 -8.91 -10.11 14.53
CA GLY A 398 -9.99 -9.15 14.72
C GLY A 398 -10.78 -9.32 16.01
N THR A 399 -10.40 -10.26 16.90
CA THR A 399 -11.04 -10.41 18.20
C THR A 399 -10.70 -9.20 19.09
N PRO A 400 -11.70 -8.47 19.65
CA PRO A 400 -11.42 -7.34 20.54
C PRO A 400 -10.76 -7.81 21.84
N ILE A 401 -9.72 -7.11 22.27
CA ILE A 401 -8.98 -7.35 23.53
C ILE A 401 -9.33 -6.29 24.57
N SER A 402 -9.50 -5.03 24.13
CA SER A 402 -9.96 -3.94 24.99
C SER A 402 -11.42 -4.15 25.42
N PRO A 403 -11.83 -3.59 26.57
CA PRO A 403 -13.21 -3.73 27.05
C PRO A 403 -14.25 -3.23 26.04
N ASP A 404 -15.37 -3.95 25.94
CA ASP A 404 -16.55 -3.47 25.23
C ASP A 404 -17.30 -2.41 26.04
N SER A 405 -18.09 -1.61 25.35
CA SER A 405 -19.00 -0.67 26.00
C SER A 405 -19.98 -1.40 26.93
N GLN A 406 -20.14 -0.89 28.16
CA GLN A 406 -21.05 -1.44 29.14
C GLN A 406 -22.34 -0.62 29.18
N GLY A 407 -23.35 -0.98 28.40
CA GLY A 407 -24.67 -0.36 28.48
C GLY A 407 -25.38 -0.20 27.13
N ASN A 408 -26.72 -0.23 27.17
CA ASN A 408 -27.57 -0.07 26.01
C ASN A 408 -27.99 1.37 25.73
N GLU A 409 -27.50 2.34 26.50
CA GLU A 409 -27.83 3.75 26.34
C GLU A 409 -26.60 4.57 26.04
N MET A 410 -26.69 5.37 24.98
CA MET A 410 -25.66 6.34 24.60
C MET A 410 -25.33 7.25 25.77
N GLY A 411 -24.05 7.30 26.21
CA GLY A 411 -23.56 8.13 27.30
C GLY A 411 -23.07 7.37 28.55
N GLN A 412 -22.87 6.04 28.49
CA GLN A 412 -22.26 5.28 29.58
C GLN A 412 -21.20 4.34 29.07
N ASP A 413 -19.99 4.48 29.59
CA ASP A 413 -18.79 3.64 29.36
C ASP A 413 -18.68 3.01 27.95
N HIS A 414 -18.05 3.75 27.06
CA HIS A 414 -17.94 3.37 25.64
C HIS A 414 -16.95 2.24 25.39
N GLY A 415 -16.31 1.72 26.42
CA GLY A 415 -15.25 0.71 26.30
C GLY A 415 -13.91 1.29 25.86
N GLY A 416 -12.97 0.41 25.47
CA GLY A 416 -11.58 0.80 25.20
C GLY A 416 -10.74 0.97 26.47
N PHE A 417 -9.47 1.33 26.30
CA PHE A 417 -8.55 1.63 27.39
C PHE A 417 -8.40 3.15 27.54
N GLN A 418 -8.62 3.67 28.74
CA GLN A 418 -8.47 5.08 29.09
C GLN A 418 -7.05 5.43 29.59
N GLY A 419 -6.22 4.41 29.86
CA GLY A 419 -4.97 4.57 30.59
C GLY A 419 -5.18 4.80 32.10
N ALA A 420 -4.11 4.65 32.88
CA ALA A 420 -4.13 4.89 34.32
C ALA A 420 -4.32 6.41 34.58
N GLY A 421 -5.45 6.77 35.20
CA GLY A 421 -5.75 8.18 35.49
C GLY A 421 -6.46 8.93 34.37
N ASN A 422 -7.01 8.24 33.38
CA ASN A 422 -7.73 8.82 32.23
C ASN A 422 -6.84 9.80 31.43
N THR A 423 -5.71 9.30 30.97
CA THR A 423 -4.68 10.10 30.28
C THR A 423 -4.93 10.27 28.78
N ILE A 424 -5.97 9.63 28.22
CA ILE A 424 -6.30 9.71 26.80
C ILE A 424 -7.30 10.83 26.56
N SER A 425 -7.02 11.68 25.55
CA SER A 425 -7.90 12.81 25.15
C SER A 425 -7.78 13.11 23.67
N GLN A 426 -8.80 12.77 22.90
CA GLN A 426 -8.85 12.86 21.43
C GLN A 426 -7.57 12.32 20.76
N PRO A 427 -7.32 11.00 20.89
CA PRO A 427 -6.10 10.37 20.39
C PRO A 427 -6.00 10.50 18.88
N GLN A 428 -4.83 10.92 18.42
CA GLN A 428 -4.44 10.99 17.01
C GLN A 428 -3.31 9.98 16.76
N GLY A 429 -2.11 10.36 16.38
CA GLY A 429 -1.02 9.45 16.14
C GLY A 429 -0.90 8.40 17.24
N THR A 430 -0.91 7.14 16.86
CA THR A 430 -0.78 5.98 17.75
C THR A 430 0.26 5.05 17.15
N VAL A 431 1.38 4.87 17.82
CA VAL A 431 2.51 4.09 17.32
C VAL A 431 3.02 3.12 18.37
N SER A 432 3.64 2.03 17.91
CA SER A 432 4.36 1.08 18.77
C SER A 432 5.86 1.18 18.53
N ASP A 433 6.64 0.94 19.58
CA ASP A 433 8.08 0.74 19.48
C ASP A 433 8.47 -0.74 19.54
N LEU A 434 9.76 -1.03 19.34
CA LEU A 434 10.28 -2.40 19.33
C LEU A 434 10.20 -3.10 20.71
N ASP A 435 10.09 -2.33 21.80
CA ASP A 435 9.91 -2.85 23.15
C ASP A 435 8.43 -3.11 23.49
N GLY A 436 7.53 -2.81 22.53
CA GLY A 436 6.09 -3.00 22.66
C GLY A 436 5.38 -1.91 23.46
N ASN A 437 6.03 -0.78 23.70
CA ASN A 437 5.35 0.39 24.25
C ASN A 437 4.42 1.00 23.18
N ILE A 438 3.26 1.48 23.62
CA ILE A 438 2.31 2.18 22.75
C ILE A 438 2.31 3.66 23.12
N TRP A 439 2.57 4.50 22.14
CA TRP A 439 2.62 5.94 22.27
C TRP A 439 1.40 6.57 21.60
N ILE A 440 0.75 7.51 22.24
CA ILE A 440 -0.52 8.09 21.81
C ILE A 440 -0.45 9.60 21.95
N ALA A 441 -0.65 10.33 20.85
CA ALA A 441 -0.76 11.78 20.85
C ALA A 441 -2.18 12.19 21.28
N ASN A 442 -2.29 12.92 22.37
CA ASN A 442 -3.54 13.44 22.91
C ASN A 442 -3.79 14.86 22.42
N CYS A 443 -4.50 15.00 21.31
CA CYS A 443 -4.62 16.27 20.62
C CYS A 443 -5.29 17.36 21.45
N SER A 444 -6.42 17.10 22.09
CA SER A 444 -7.06 18.07 22.97
C SER A 444 -6.43 18.15 24.37
N GLY A 445 -5.72 17.07 24.78
CA GLY A 445 -5.03 17.04 26.05
C GLY A 445 -3.70 17.79 26.09
N ASN A 446 -3.16 18.17 24.91
CA ASN A 446 -1.83 18.75 24.79
C ASN A 446 -0.74 17.91 25.47
N SER A 447 -0.84 16.58 25.35
CA SER A 447 0.01 15.62 26.01
C SER A 447 0.25 14.38 25.14
N ILE A 448 1.09 13.48 25.62
CA ILE A 448 1.27 12.14 25.08
C ILE A 448 0.97 11.14 26.19
N THR A 449 0.38 10.03 25.85
CA THR A 449 0.27 8.88 26.77
C THR A 449 1.17 7.74 26.27
N GLN A 450 1.92 7.15 27.18
CA GLN A 450 2.65 5.91 26.90
C GLN A 450 2.00 4.74 27.68
N PHE A 451 1.83 3.60 27.03
CA PHE A 451 1.49 2.31 27.63
C PHE A 451 2.74 1.43 27.61
N PRO A 452 3.53 1.39 28.70
CA PRO A 452 4.74 0.57 28.77
C PRO A 452 4.43 -0.91 28.52
N GLY A 453 5.13 -1.54 27.55
CA GLY A 453 4.88 -2.91 27.13
C GLY A 453 3.45 -3.19 26.68
N GLY A 454 2.71 -2.16 26.26
CA GLY A 454 1.29 -2.27 25.86
C GLY A 454 0.35 -2.54 27.03
N ASP A 455 0.74 -2.20 28.28
CA ASP A 455 -0.10 -2.33 29.49
C ASP A 455 -0.81 -1.01 29.82
N PRO A 456 -2.13 -0.91 29.58
CA PRO A 456 -2.89 0.30 29.91
C PRO A 456 -2.93 0.61 31.42
N GLY A 457 -2.73 -0.41 32.27
CA GLY A 457 -2.66 -0.24 33.72
C GLY A 457 -1.37 0.43 34.21
N ALA A 458 -0.31 0.39 33.40
CA ALA A 458 0.98 1.04 33.64
C ALA A 458 1.10 2.39 32.92
N ALA A 459 0.04 2.85 32.28
CA ALA A 459 0.05 4.10 31.49
C ALA A 459 0.49 5.31 32.32
N PHE A 460 1.21 6.20 31.69
CA PHE A 460 1.52 7.52 32.25
C PHE A 460 1.43 8.60 31.19
N GLU A 461 1.16 9.81 31.66
CA GLU A 461 1.04 10.99 30.80
C GLU A 461 2.35 11.77 30.77
N ILE A 462 2.69 12.28 29.61
CA ILE A 462 3.82 13.18 29.33
C ILE A 462 3.22 14.50 28.88
N ALA A 463 3.17 15.48 29.79
CA ALA A 463 2.62 16.81 29.57
C ALA A 463 3.67 17.87 29.96
N PRO A 464 4.69 18.08 29.11
CA PRO A 464 5.78 19.00 29.42
C PRO A 464 5.27 20.45 29.41
N VAL A 465 5.77 21.25 30.35
CA VAL A 465 5.47 22.66 30.48
C VAL A 465 6.75 23.49 30.41
N ASP A 466 6.63 24.76 30.06
CA ASP A 466 7.72 25.73 30.10
C ASP A 466 7.89 26.34 31.51
N ASP A 467 8.80 27.29 31.64
CA ASP A 467 9.09 27.97 32.92
C ASP A 467 7.90 28.80 33.46
N MET A 468 6.85 28.99 32.67
CA MET A 468 5.62 29.74 33.04
C MET A 468 4.42 28.80 33.27
N ASP A 469 4.64 27.50 33.32
CA ASP A 469 3.60 26.45 33.39
C ASP A 469 2.69 26.39 32.15
N ASP A 470 3.11 26.93 30.99
CA ASP A 470 2.40 26.80 29.75
C ASP A 470 2.80 25.45 29.06
N SER A 471 1.84 24.77 28.43
CA SER A 471 2.11 23.52 27.74
C SER A 471 3.05 23.68 26.56
N LEU A 472 4.12 22.88 26.51
CA LEU A 472 5.02 22.82 25.36
C LEU A 472 4.37 22.14 24.15
N LEU A 473 3.53 21.14 24.37
CA LEU A 473 2.74 20.50 23.33
C LEU A 473 1.43 21.24 23.13
N VAL A 474 1.12 21.63 21.91
CA VAL A 474 -0.16 22.27 21.55
C VAL A 474 -0.75 21.56 20.33
N LYS A 475 -1.86 20.86 20.54
CA LYS A 475 -2.47 19.97 19.56
C LYS A 475 -1.44 19.00 18.94
N PRO A 476 -0.81 18.13 19.75
CA PRO A 476 0.05 17.08 19.20
C PRO A 476 -0.74 16.20 18.23
N PHE A 477 -0.15 15.91 17.06
CA PHE A 477 -0.90 15.23 16.02
C PHE A 477 -0.36 13.83 15.74
N ASP A 478 0.91 13.67 15.42
CA ASP A 478 1.48 12.40 15.01
C ASP A 478 2.80 12.11 15.71
N ILE A 479 3.17 10.83 15.75
CA ILE A 479 4.35 10.33 16.46
C ILE A 479 5.14 9.40 15.53
N ALA A 480 6.47 9.53 15.55
CA ALA A 480 7.39 8.56 14.95
C ALA A 480 8.43 8.09 15.97
N ILE A 481 8.86 6.84 15.84
CA ILE A 481 9.88 6.24 16.69
C ILE A 481 11.21 6.21 15.97
N ASP A 482 12.28 6.73 16.60
CA ASP A 482 13.62 6.69 16.02
C ASP A 482 14.36 5.36 16.31
N LEU A 483 15.59 5.22 15.79
CA LEU A 483 16.43 4.03 15.95
C LEU A 483 16.83 3.73 17.41
N LYS A 484 16.63 4.68 18.33
CA LYS A 484 16.93 4.55 19.77
C LYS A 484 15.69 4.27 20.59
N GLY A 485 14.51 4.22 19.97
CA GLY A 485 13.23 4.07 20.66
C GLY A 485 12.68 5.39 21.22
N ASN A 486 13.20 6.54 20.81
CA ASN A 486 12.65 7.83 21.21
C ASN A 486 11.42 8.17 20.37
N ALA A 487 10.42 8.79 21.01
CA ALA A 487 9.21 9.25 20.35
C ALA A 487 9.34 10.71 19.91
N TRP A 488 9.26 10.94 18.60
CA TRP A 488 9.23 12.27 18.00
C TRP A 488 7.79 12.65 17.68
N VAL A 489 7.39 13.86 18.06
CA VAL A 489 5.98 14.29 18.08
C VAL A 489 5.84 15.63 17.39
N THR A 490 4.90 15.73 16.45
CA THR A 490 4.49 17.01 15.88
C THR A 490 3.54 17.75 16.82
N SER A 491 3.82 19.03 17.08
CA SER A 491 2.97 19.94 17.85
C SER A 491 2.45 21.00 16.89
N ASN A 492 1.21 20.79 16.42
CA ASN A 492 0.68 21.44 15.23
C ASN A 492 0.48 22.96 15.43
N GLU A 493 -0.17 23.37 16.52
CA GLU A 493 -0.64 24.77 16.64
C GLU A 493 0.46 25.75 17.06
N ASN A 494 1.58 25.26 17.61
CA ASN A 494 2.73 26.08 17.94
C ASN A 494 3.95 25.86 17.04
N ASP A 495 3.74 25.25 15.85
CA ASP A 495 4.76 25.08 14.81
C ASP A 495 6.04 24.41 15.34
N SER A 496 5.92 23.31 16.06
CA SER A 496 7.04 22.70 16.79
C SER A 496 7.12 21.19 16.61
N VAL A 497 8.31 20.63 16.91
CA VAL A 497 8.55 19.19 17.01
C VAL A 497 9.34 18.93 18.28
N PHE A 498 8.93 17.89 19.02
CA PHE A 498 9.55 17.49 20.27
C PHE A 498 9.95 16.02 20.23
N ALA A 499 10.99 15.67 20.99
CA ALA A 499 11.39 14.27 21.15
C ALA A 499 11.52 13.89 22.63
N PHE A 500 11.04 12.69 22.96
CA PHE A 500 11.03 12.13 24.30
C PHE A 500 11.71 10.77 24.30
N ASP A 501 12.47 10.48 25.37
CA ASP A 501 13.01 9.13 25.58
C ASP A 501 11.93 8.16 26.07
N SER A 502 12.29 6.89 26.26
CA SER A 502 11.36 5.82 26.69
C SER A 502 10.80 6.03 28.10
N GLU A 503 11.44 6.88 28.93
CA GLU A 503 10.97 7.26 30.24
C GLU A 503 10.09 8.53 30.23
N GLY A 504 9.90 9.15 29.03
CA GLY A 504 9.11 10.36 28.86
C GLY A 504 9.87 11.66 29.14
N ASN A 505 11.19 11.63 29.24
CA ASN A 505 11.98 12.83 29.40
C ASN A 505 12.15 13.55 28.04
N LEU A 506 11.99 14.88 28.04
CA LEU A 506 12.22 15.70 26.86
C LEU A 506 13.72 15.71 26.52
N ILE A 507 14.06 15.27 25.26
CA ILE A 507 15.45 15.21 24.80
C ILE A 507 15.76 16.21 23.69
N HIS A 508 14.77 16.54 22.84
CA HIS A 508 14.90 17.56 21.79
C HIS A 508 13.66 18.45 21.73
N SER A 509 13.88 19.72 21.38
CA SER A 509 12.85 20.75 21.24
C SER A 509 13.19 21.64 20.06
N ILE A 510 12.47 21.49 18.96
CA ILE A 510 12.63 22.27 17.73
C ILE A 510 11.46 23.28 17.71
N THR A 511 11.73 24.51 18.13
CA THR A 511 10.71 25.54 18.33
C THR A 511 11.21 26.91 17.87
N GLY A 512 10.32 27.90 17.83
CA GLY A 512 10.64 29.32 17.59
C GLY A 512 11.34 29.54 16.25
N THR A 513 12.47 30.28 16.28
CA THR A 513 13.20 30.59 15.03
C THR A 513 13.83 29.40 14.37
N VAL A 514 14.28 28.40 15.12
CA VAL A 514 14.86 27.16 14.57
C VAL A 514 13.80 26.39 13.77
N ALA A 515 12.60 26.24 14.32
CA ALA A 515 11.48 25.60 13.63
C ALA A 515 11.05 26.41 12.40
N SER A 516 10.91 27.73 12.55
CA SER A 516 10.52 28.61 11.44
C SER A 516 11.53 28.62 10.29
N ASP A 517 12.84 28.66 10.59
CA ASP A 517 13.88 28.62 9.57
C ASP A 517 13.91 27.26 8.84
N ALA A 518 13.58 26.18 9.54
CA ALA A 518 13.43 24.84 8.97
C ALA A 518 12.09 24.62 8.24
N GLY A 519 11.20 25.62 8.22
CA GLY A 519 9.88 25.57 7.57
C GLY A 519 8.84 24.73 8.28
N ILE A 520 9.04 24.41 9.58
CA ILE A 520 8.02 23.75 10.39
C ILE A 520 6.87 24.71 10.60
N LYS A 521 5.72 24.39 10.01
CA LYS A 521 4.54 25.22 10.04
C LYS A 521 3.27 24.36 9.96
N MET A 522 2.48 24.38 11.01
CA MET A 522 1.34 23.48 11.18
C MET A 522 1.69 22.05 10.77
N PRO A 523 2.71 21.46 11.45
CA PRO A 523 3.18 20.11 11.11
C PRO A 523 2.08 19.09 11.39
N MET A 524 1.94 18.13 10.49
CA MET A 524 0.97 17.04 10.53
C MET A 524 1.72 15.71 10.73
N GLY A 525 1.78 14.89 9.71
CA GLY A 525 2.46 13.59 9.77
C GLY A 525 3.96 13.67 10.01
N ILE A 526 4.51 12.63 10.62
CA ILE A 526 5.94 12.49 10.93
C ILE A 526 6.36 11.03 10.69
N ALA A 527 7.54 10.83 10.11
CA ALA A 527 8.09 9.50 9.83
C ALA A 527 9.60 9.48 10.06
N THR A 528 10.13 8.29 10.34
CA THR A 528 11.57 8.07 10.52
C THR A 528 12.14 7.28 9.34
N ASP A 529 13.30 7.65 8.82
CA ASP A 529 14.01 6.89 7.79
C ASP A 529 14.97 5.85 8.38
N SER A 530 15.60 5.03 7.52
CA SER A 530 16.50 3.95 7.95
C SER A 530 17.78 4.44 8.63
N LEU A 531 18.14 5.70 8.49
CA LEU A 531 19.27 6.36 9.14
C LEU A 531 18.89 7.03 10.47
N GLY A 532 17.58 7.04 10.80
CA GLY A 532 17.02 7.67 12.00
C GLY A 532 16.78 9.16 11.84
N ASN A 533 16.82 9.73 10.62
CA ASN A 533 16.33 11.08 10.41
C ASN A 533 14.82 11.12 10.48
N ILE A 534 14.30 12.25 10.92
CA ILE A 534 12.89 12.50 11.11
C ILE A 534 12.37 13.40 9.99
N TRP A 535 11.34 12.95 9.30
CA TRP A 535 10.71 13.66 8.21
C TRP A 535 9.33 14.17 8.65
N VAL A 536 9.08 15.46 8.44
CA VAL A 536 7.87 16.16 8.92
C VAL A 536 7.12 16.77 7.76
N ALA A 537 5.84 16.42 7.63
CA ALA A 537 4.93 17.00 6.65
C ALA A 537 4.34 18.31 7.19
N ASN A 538 4.64 19.45 6.56
CA ASN A 538 4.17 20.78 6.97
C ASN A 538 3.00 21.22 6.09
N SER A 539 1.78 21.19 6.64
CA SER A 539 0.59 21.63 5.91
C SER A 539 0.52 23.14 5.73
N ALA A 540 1.09 23.88 6.65
CA ALA A 540 1.07 25.32 6.76
C ALA A 540 -0.32 25.97 6.89
N LEU A 541 -1.40 25.18 6.82
CA LEU A 541 -2.79 25.68 6.86
C LEU A 541 -3.73 24.80 7.69
N ILE A 542 -3.43 23.51 7.86
CA ILE A 542 -4.35 22.56 8.51
C ILE A 542 -4.11 22.56 10.01
N ARG A 543 -5.19 22.79 10.77
CA ARG A 543 -5.25 22.56 12.22
C ARG A 543 -6.13 21.35 12.48
N PRO A 544 -5.66 20.35 13.24
CA PRO A 544 -6.50 19.22 13.63
C PRO A 544 -7.74 19.68 14.40
N PRO A 545 -8.92 19.12 14.15
CA PRO A 545 -10.17 19.51 14.81
C PRO A 545 -10.28 18.91 16.22
N CYS A 546 -9.33 19.21 17.11
CA CYS A 546 -9.23 18.58 18.43
C CYS A 546 -10.12 19.20 19.50
N ASP A 547 -10.73 20.35 19.24
CA ASP A 547 -11.59 21.04 20.21
C ASP A 547 -13.10 20.79 19.95
N GLY A 548 -13.39 19.73 19.19
CA GLY A 548 -14.74 19.38 18.76
C GLY A 548 -15.00 19.64 17.28
N THR A 549 -16.11 19.12 16.79
CA THR A 549 -16.50 19.09 15.36
C THR A 549 -16.74 20.46 14.73
N ASN A 550 -16.71 21.53 15.50
CA ASN A 550 -17.03 22.88 15.05
C ASN A 550 -15.78 23.77 14.94
N ASP A 551 -14.57 23.20 14.87
CA ASP A 551 -13.40 24.02 14.58
C ASP A 551 -13.53 24.61 13.17
N PRO A 552 -13.77 25.94 13.05
CA PRO A 552 -13.99 26.58 11.76
C PRO A 552 -12.75 26.50 10.87
N SER A 553 -11.57 26.25 11.44
CA SER A 553 -10.29 26.26 10.70
C SER A 553 -10.20 25.18 9.63
N LEU A 554 -10.67 23.96 9.89
CA LEU A 554 -10.68 22.90 8.87
C LEU A 554 -11.69 23.21 7.74
N PHE A 555 -12.86 23.76 8.10
CA PHE A 555 -13.86 24.19 7.10
C PHE A 555 -13.37 25.39 6.27
N GLU A 556 -12.60 26.31 6.87
CA GLU A 556 -11.96 27.41 6.14
C GLU A 556 -10.95 26.89 5.12
N VAL A 557 -10.12 25.92 5.51
CA VAL A 557 -9.17 25.25 4.58
C VAL A 557 -9.94 24.54 3.45
N VAL A 558 -11.01 23.81 3.78
CA VAL A 558 -11.88 23.18 2.78
C VAL A 558 -12.45 24.22 1.83
N ALA A 559 -12.89 25.38 2.31
CA ALA A 559 -13.39 26.46 1.48
C ALA A 559 -12.30 27.05 0.56
N LEU A 560 -11.06 27.18 1.04
CA LEU A 560 -9.94 27.64 0.23
C LEU A 560 -9.65 26.68 -0.92
N THR A 561 -9.74 25.38 -0.71
CA THR A 561 -9.51 24.37 -1.75
C THR A 561 -10.61 24.31 -2.82
N LEU A 562 -11.74 25.01 -2.64
CA LEU A 562 -12.76 25.19 -3.66
C LEU A 562 -12.43 26.31 -4.66
N ILE A 563 -11.42 27.14 -4.34
CA ILE A 563 -10.95 28.20 -5.24
C ILE A 563 -10.19 27.54 -6.39
N PRO A 564 -10.55 27.80 -7.66
CA PRO A 564 -9.77 27.32 -8.80
C PRO A 564 -8.31 27.76 -8.68
N ASP A 565 -7.39 26.83 -9.01
CA ASP A 565 -5.94 27.07 -8.98
C ASP A 565 -5.39 27.44 -7.57
N PHE A 566 -6.00 26.92 -6.50
CA PHE A 566 -5.47 27.07 -5.16
C PHE A 566 -4.01 26.59 -5.08
N ILE A 567 -3.13 27.45 -4.60
CA ILE A 567 -1.71 27.17 -4.40
C ILE A 567 -1.35 27.48 -2.94
N ASN A 568 -0.69 26.54 -2.28
CA ASN A 568 -0.08 26.75 -0.96
C ASN A 568 1.44 26.75 -1.11
N THR A 569 2.04 27.93 -1.16
CA THR A 569 3.49 28.10 -1.34
C THR A 569 4.31 27.75 -0.11
N ASP A 570 3.68 27.58 1.05
CA ASP A 570 4.33 27.26 2.33
C ASP A 570 4.29 25.74 2.62
N ALA A 571 3.53 24.97 1.84
CA ALA A 571 3.55 23.51 1.91
C ALA A 571 4.97 22.98 1.72
N SER A 572 5.45 22.14 2.62
CA SER A 572 6.83 21.67 2.62
C SER A 572 7.01 20.38 3.41
N VAL A 573 8.22 19.82 3.29
CA VAL A 573 8.72 18.74 4.14
C VAL A 573 10.01 19.20 4.81
N THR A 574 10.18 18.87 6.09
CA THR A 574 11.41 19.15 6.84
C THR A 574 12.07 17.85 7.26
N MET A 575 13.38 17.74 7.07
CA MET A 575 14.18 16.66 7.66
C MET A 575 14.91 17.19 8.91
N ILE A 576 14.89 16.39 9.98
CA ILE A 576 15.59 16.65 11.24
C ILE A 576 16.55 15.47 11.48
N HIS A 577 17.81 15.76 11.77
CA HIS A 577 18.80 14.73 12.08
C HIS A 577 18.56 14.08 13.45
N PRO A 578 19.09 12.87 13.71
CA PRO A 578 18.92 12.16 14.99
C PRO A 578 19.43 12.91 16.22
N ASP A 579 20.21 13.97 16.04
CA ASP A 579 20.70 14.85 17.11
C ASP A 579 19.80 16.06 17.41
N GLY A 580 18.65 16.14 16.72
CA GLY A 580 17.67 17.21 16.89
C GLY A 580 17.95 18.47 16.03
N THR A 581 18.95 18.44 15.15
CA THR A 581 19.24 19.57 14.26
C THR A 581 18.50 19.43 12.93
N PRO A 582 17.70 20.43 12.50
CA PRO A 582 17.12 20.41 11.16
C PRO A 582 18.21 20.42 10.07
N ALA A 583 17.93 19.77 8.95
CA ALA A 583 18.81 19.81 7.79
C ALA A 583 18.99 21.25 7.30
N SER A 584 20.21 21.60 6.92
CA SER A 584 20.59 22.98 6.57
C SER A 584 19.96 23.49 5.27
N ASP A 585 19.46 22.60 4.44
CA ASP A 585 18.79 22.84 3.16
C ASP A 585 17.24 22.69 3.22
N ALA A 586 16.68 22.35 4.41
CA ALA A 586 15.25 22.38 4.64
C ALA A 586 14.72 23.83 4.61
N PRO A 587 13.43 24.06 4.30
CA PRO A 587 12.40 23.08 3.94
C PRO A 587 12.43 22.66 2.47
N TYR A 588 12.06 21.43 2.21
CA TYR A 588 11.94 20.86 0.87
C TYR A 588 10.55 21.12 0.29
N LYS A 589 10.48 21.49 -1.00
CA LYS A 589 9.25 21.89 -1.69
C LYS A 589 9.17 21.30 -3.09
N GLY A 590 8.01 21.42 -3.73
CA GLY A 590 7.79 20.92 -5.10
C GLY A 590 7.14 19.55 -5.13
N GLY A 591 7.21 18.84 -6.26
CA GLY A 591 6.66 17.49 -6.42
C GLY A 591 5.15 17.38 -6.17
N GLY A 592 4.41 18.49 -6.30
CA GLY A 592 2.97 18.51 -6.08
C GLY A 592 2.52 18.72 -4.64
N LEU A 593 3.42 19.04 -3.70
CA LEU A 593 3.03 19.39 -2.32
C LEU A 593 2.04 20.56 -2.31
N ILE A 594 0.91 20.38 -1.64
CA ILE A 594 -0.14 21.42 -1.54
C ILE A 594 -0.75 21.56 -0.15
N LEU A 595 -1.20 20.48 0.45
CA LEU A 595 -1.67 20.37 1.83
C LEU A 595 -1.15 19.04 2.41
N PRO A 596 0.15 18.95 2.71
CA PRO A 596 0.75 17.75 3.31
C PRO A 596 -0.02 17.32 4.56
N TRP A 597 -0.32 16.02 4.65
CA TRP A 597 -0.98 15.45 5.84
C TRP A 597 -0.18 14.25 6.34
N GLY A 598 -0.35 13.06 5.78
CA GLY A 598 0.42 11.88 6.11
C GLY A 598 1.74 11.81 5.35
N ILE A 599 2.72 11.13 5.92
CA ILE A 599 4.07 10.96 5.36
C ILE A 599 4.57 9.55 5.66
N ALA A 600 5.20 8.93 4.69
CA ALA A 600 5.81 7.60 4.82
C ALA A 600 7.18 7.59 4.14
N VAL A 601 8.03 6.65 4.54
CA VAL A 601 9.35 6.42 3.96
C VAL A 601 9.40 5.03 3.36
N ASP A 602 9.81 4.91 2.09
CA ASP A 602 9.91 3.63 1.40
C ASP A 602 11.24 2.90 1.68
N GLY A 603 11.38 1.68 1.16
CA GLY A 603 12.57 0.85 1.35
C GLY A 603 13.88 1.38 0.74
N ASN A 604 13.81 2.46 -0.04
CA ASN A 604 14.96 3.23 -0.55
C ASN A 604 15.19 4.54 0.21
N ASP A 605 14.50 4.74 1.33
CA ASP A 605 14.45 5.98 2.10
C ASP A 605 13.81 7.18 1.35
N ASN A 606 13.14 6.98 0.21
CA ASN A 606 12.40 8.06 -0.43
C ASN A 606 11.14 8.40 0.35
N VAL A 607 10.80 9.68 0.36
CA VAL A 607 9.72 10.23 1.17
C VAL A 607 8.45 10.40 0.35
N TRP A 608 7.35 9.84 0.84
CA TRP A 608 6.03 9.90 0.24
C TRP A 608 5.10 10.74 1.10
N VAL A 609 4.33 11.62 0.47
CA VAL A 609 3.46 12.58 1.17
C VAL A 609 2.06 12.55 0.57
N SER A 610 1.06 12.26 1.41
CA SER A 610 -0.35 12.44 1.05
C SER A 610 -0.70 13.92 1.09
N ASN A 611 -1.48 14.36 0.12
CA ASN A 611 -1.97 15.74 0.06
C ASN A 611 -3.48 15.76 0.31
N PHE A 612 -3.94 16.54 1.29
CA PHE A 612 -5.36 16.68 1.58
C PHE A 612 -6.14 17.39 0.46
N ASP A 613 -5.45 17.93 -0.55
CA ASP A 613 -6.05 18.47 -1.76
C ASP A 613 -5.21 18.16 -3.01
N GLY A 614 -5.75 18.44 -4.18
CA GLY A 614 -5.04 18.41 -5.45
C GLY A 614 -5.02 17.05 -6.16
N THR A 615 -5.73 16.03 -5.67
CA THR A 615 -5.84 14.69 -6.30
C THR A 615 -4.49 14.10 -6.72
N ARG A 616 -3.49 14.16 -5.81
CA ARG A 616 -2.11 13.78 -6.08
C ARG A 616 -1.39 13.25 -4.85
N VAL A 617 -0.35 12.46 -5.07
CA VAL A 617 0.63 12.07 -4.06
C VAL A 617 2.00 12.60 -4.47
N SER A 618 2.80 13.03 -3.49
CA SER A 618 4.14 13.58 -3.72
C SER A 618 5.21 12.57 -3.33
N GLN A 619 6.34 12.56 -4.05
CA GLN A 619 7.53 11.79 -3.75
C GLN A 619 8.75 12.70 -3.79
N LEU A 620 9.59 12.63 -2.76
CA LEU A 620 10.83 13.35 -2.63
C LEU A 620 12.00 12.39 -2.45
N CYS A 621 13.17 12.77 -2.91
CA CYS A 621 14.40 12.07 -2.64
C CYS A 621 14.71 12.12 -1.15
N GLY A 622 14.99 10.98 -0.56
CA GLY A 622 15.26 10.85 0.86
C GLY A 622 16.70 11.17 1.26
N ALA A 623 17.10 10.71 2.44
CA ALA A 623 18.42 11.02 3.01
C ALA A 623 19.58 10.27 2.33
N VAL A 624 19.30 9.32 1.44
CA VAL A 624 20.29 8.54 0.68
C VAL A 624 20.16 8.86 -0.81
N PRO A 625 20.82 9.92 -1.33
CA PRO A 625 20.68 10.36 -2.72
C PRO A 625 21.06 9.29 -3.75
N GLU A 626 21.88 8.31 -3.37
CA GLU A 626 22.26 7.18 -4.22
C GLU A 626 21.07 6.27 -4.58
N ASN A 627 20.03 6.28 -3.77
CA ASN A 627 18.79 5.54 -4.00
C ASN A 627 17.77 6.32 -4.84
N CYS A 628 18.07 7.60 -5.11
CA CYS A 628 17.23 8.47 -5.92
C CYS A 628 17.62 8.40 -7.41
N PRO A 629 16.81 8.96 -8.32
CA PRO A 629 17.20 9.08 -9.72
C PRO A 629 18.52 9.85 -9.85
N PRO A 630 19.40 9.48 -10.81
CA PRO A 630 20.72 10.08 -10.95
C PRO A 630 20.68 11.61 -11.06
N GLY A 631 21.45 12.29 -10.21
CA GLY A 631 21.57 13.73 -10.16
C GLY A 631 20.65 14.43 -9.15
N TYR A 632 19.76 13.68 -8.49
CA TYR A 632 18.93 14.21 -7.42
C TYR A 632 19.69 14.28 -6.10
N GLN A 633 19.30 15.23 -5.26
CA GLN A 633 19.80 15.42 -3.91
C GLN A 633 18.69 15.18 -2.90
N THR A 634 19.04 15.02 -1.63
CA THR A 634 18.04 14.95 -0.54
C THR A 634 17.03 16.09 -0.64
N GLY A 635 15.74 15.74 -0.58
CA GLY A 635 14.63 16.69 -0.66
C GLY A 635 14.22 17.10 -2.07
N ASP A 636 14.98 16.75 -3.11
CA ASP A 636 14.57 17.02 -4.49
C ASP A 636 13.28 16.25 -4.82
N PRO A 637 12.31 16.90 -5.48
CA PRO A 637 11.07 16.22 -5.88
C PRO A 637 11.34 15.19 -6.98
N ILE A 638 10.98 13.92 -6.71
CA ILE A 638 11.02 12.84 -7.71
C ILE A 638 9.71 12.85 -8.52
N SER A 639 8.56 13.05 -7.85
CA SER A 639 7.29 13.23 -8.55
C SER A 639 7.28 14.53 -9.36
N PRO A 640 6.53 14.60 -10.47
CA PRO A 640 6.36 15.83 -11.26
C PRO A 640 5.86 17.01 -10.41
N ASP A 641 5.97 18.23 -10.95
CA ASP A 641 5.47 19.46 -10.28
C ASP A 641 3.99 19.35 -9.83
N GLY A 642 3.18 18.58 -10.56
CA GLY A 642 1.80 18.26 -10.21
C GLY A 642 1.63 17.05 -9.29
N GLY A 643 2.70 16.45 -8.75
CA GLY A 643 2.68 15.15 -8.07
C GLY A 643 2.35 14.01 -9.02
N TYR A 644 2.22 12.79 -8.53
CA TYR A 644 1.57 11.70 -9.27
C TYR A 644 0.06 11.91 -9.18
N SER A 645 -0.52 12.45 -10.24
CA SER A 645 -1.93 12.82 -10.28
C SER A 645 -2.82 11.63 -10.63
N PHE A 646 -3.94 11.52 -9.92
CA PHE A 646 -4.97 10.53 -10.21
C PHE A 646 -6.35 11.05 -9.86
N SER A 647 -7.25 11.06 -10.83
CA SER A 647 -8.62 11.60 -10.68
C SER A 647 -9.47 10.88 -9.62
N GLY A 648 -9.06 9.69 -9.18
CA GLY A 648 -9.71 8.93 -8.11
C GLY A 648 -9.35 9.38 -6.69
N LEU A 649 -8.29 10.18 -6.50
CA LEU A 649 -7.89 10.66 -5.18
C LEU A 649 -8.86 11.72 -4.64
N ARG A 650 -9.13 11.66 -3.33
CA ARG A 650 -10.07 12.55 -2.62
C ARG A 650 -9.58 12.80 -1.20
N ARG A 651 -9.11 14.01 -0.89
CA ARG A 651 -8.71 14.47 0.46
C ARG A 651 -8.00 13.40 1.28
N ASN A 652 -6.81 13.05 0.81
CA ASN A 652 -6.00 12.00 1.40
C ASN A 652 -5.43 12.44 2.74
N THR A 653 -5.57 11.59 3.76
CA THR A 653 -4.99 11.83 5.09
C THR A 653 -3.79 10.93 5.37
N ALA A 654 -3.73 9.74 4.77
CA ALA A 654 -2.61 8.83 4.96
C ALA A 654 -1.99 8.40 3.64
N VAL A 655 -0.72 8.06 3.71
CA VAL A 655 0.05 7.33 2.71
C VAL A 655 0.87 6.27 3.41
N GLU A 656 0.80 5.03 2.91
CA GLU A 656 1.55 3.90 3.44
C GLU A 656 2.09 3.02 2.31
N ILE A 657 3.21 2.35 2.56
CA ILE A 657 3.87 1.49 1.58
C ILE A 657 3.74 0.03 2.02
N ASP A 658 3.24 -0.82 1.12
CA ASP A 658 3.08 -2.24 1.40
C ASP A 658 4.35 -3.07 1.08
N PRO A 659 4.40 -4.36 1.48
CA PRO A 659 5.53 -5.24 1.17
C PRO A 659 5.74 -5.51 -0.33
N SER A 660 4.81 -5.12 -1.19
CA SER A 660 4.91 -5.26 -2.65
C SER A 660 5.43 -3.99 -3.33
N GLY A 661 5.58 -2.89 -2.59
CA GLY A 661 5.94 -1.58 -3.11
C GLY A 661 4.76 -0.83 -3.74
N ASN A 662 3.54 -1.18 -3.38
CA ASN A 662 2.38 -0.38 -3.72
C ASN A 662 2.23 0.78 -2.72
N VAL A 663 1.78 1.94 -3.23
CA VAL A 663 1.52 3.12 -2.42
C VAL A 663 0.03 3.21 -2.14
N TRP A 664 -0.36 3.03 -0.89
CA TRP A 664 -1.75 3.04 -0.43
C TRP A 664 -2.11 4.39 0.16
N LEU A 665 -3.25 4.95 -0.27
CA LEU A 665 -3.76 6.24 0.21
C LEU A 665 -5.21 6.11 0.64
N THR A 666 -5.55 6.81 1.72
CA THR A 666 -6.93 6.90 2.19
C THR A 666 -7.68 8.02 1.49
N ASN A 667 -8.84 7.74 0.91
CA ASN A 667 -9.80 8.77 0.48
C ASN A 667 -10.69 9.12 1.69
N ASN A 668 -10.17 9.96 2.59
CA ASN A 668 -10.86 10.27 3.84
C ASN A 668 -12.14 11.06 3.62
N TRP A 669 -12.14 12.03 2.69
CA TRP A 669 -13.25 12.96 2.53
C TRP A 669 -13.60 13.17 1.06
N LEU A 670 -14.87 13.05 0.67
CA LEU A 670 -15.30 13.45 -0.65
C LEU A 670 -15.33 14.98 -0.74
N ARG A 671 -14.91 15.49 -1.90
CA ARG A 671 -14.99 16.92 -2.20
C ARG A 671 -16.40 17.21 -2.72
N ASP A 672 -17.26 17.83 -1.91
CA ASP A 672 -18.53 18.35 -2.38
C ASP A 672 -18.58 19.90 -2.30
N ALA A 673 -19.44 20.48 -3.11
CA ALA A 673 -19.57 21.95 -3.19
C ALA A 673 -20.24 22.58 -1.94
N MET A 674 -20.74 21.76 -1.02
CA MET A 674 -21.49 22.21 0.15
C MET A 674 -20.69 22.12 1.44
N GLY A 675 -19.45 21.61 1.41
CA GLY A 675 -18.63 21.42 2.60
C GLY A 675 -19.16 20.36 3.56
N GLN A 676 -20.22 19.65 3.20
CA GLN A 676 -20.70 18.50 3.95
C GLN A 676 -19.74 17.34 3.68
N ASN A 677 -19.40 16.60 4.72
CA ASN A 677 -18.58 15.42 4.57
C ASN A 677 -19.42 14.20 4.19
N PRO A 678 -19.50 13.81 2.91
CA PRO A 678 -20.26 12.66 2.49
C PRO A 678 -19.54 11.33 2.76
N GLY A 679 -18.38 11.35 3.43
CA GLY A 679 -17.53 10.19 3.63
C GLY A 679 -16.70 9.83 2.37
N GLY A 680 -15.43 9.54 2.57
CA GLY A 680 -14.65 8.80 1.59
C GLY A 680 -15.01 7.32 1.69
N HIS A 681 -15.10 6.63 0.56
CA HIS A 681 -15.51 5.23 0.52
C HIS A 681 -14.48 4.33 -0.14
N GLU A 682 -13.24 4.80 -0.23
CA GLU A 682 -12.24 4.12 -1.04
C GLU A 682 -10.84 4.26 -0.47
N ILE A 683 -10.05 3.24 -0.75
CA ILE A 683 -8.60 3.28 -0.71
C ILE A 683 -8.10 3.38 -2.14
N VAL A 684 -7.11 4.22 -2.39
CA VAL A 684 -6.43 4.30 -3.68
C VAL A 684 -5.04 3.68 -3.55
N VAL A 685 -4.68 2.86 -4.52
CA VAL A 685 -3.41 2.11 -4.50
C VAL A 685 -2.68 2.30 -5.83
N PHE A 686 -1.52 2.95 -5.80
CA PHE A 686 -0.60 2.99 -6.94
C PHE A 686 0.23 1.73 -6.98
N ILE A 687 0.20 1.03 -8.09
CA ILE A 687 0.77 -0.31 -8.21
C ILE A 687 2.27 -0.24 -8.50
N GLY A 688 3.07 -0.89 -7.64
CA GLY A 688 4.51 -1.11 -7.83
C GLY A 688 5.39 0.15 -7.88
N LEU A 689 4.89 1.29 -7.39
CA LEU A 689 5.51 2.61 -7.60
C LEU A 689 6.63 2.92 -6.58
N ALA A 690 6.56 2.36 -5.36
CA ALA A 690 7.52 2.58 -4.28
C ALA A 690 8.43 1.36 -4.06
N LYS A 691 9.52 1.54 -3.31
CA LYS A 691 10.31 0.40 -2.85
C LYS A 691 9.62 -0.30 -1.68
N PRO A 692 9.51 -1.64 -1.70
CA PRO A 692 8.86 -2.41 -0.65
C PRO A 692 9.37 -2.13 0.77
N VAL A 693 8.45 -2.12 1.73
CA VAL A 693 8.74 -1.97 3.16
C VAL A 693 8.35 -3.25 3.89
N LYS A 694 9.18 -3.68 4.82
CA LYS A 694 8.86 -4.81 5.69
C LYS A 694 7.76 -4.40 6.68
N THR A 695 6.71 -5.22 6.77
CA THR A 695 5.58 -4.99 7.67
C THR A 695 5.45 -6.07 8.76
N PRO A 696 4.86 -5.79 9.95
CA PRO A 696 4.38 -4.45 10.34
C PRO A 696 5.54 -3.47 10.50
N LEU A 697 5.26 -2.19 10.20
CA LEU A 697 6.22 -1.12 10.42
C LEU A 697 6.21 -0.78 11.92
N ILE A 698 7.28 -1.13 12.60
CA ILE A 698 7.50 -0.83 14.03
C ILE A 698 8.85 -0.13 14.14
N GLY A 699 8.81 1.16 14.45
CA GLY A 699 9.99 2.03 14.35
C GLY A 699 10.38 2.34 12.89
N PRO A 700 11.65 2.67 12.61
CA PRO A 700 12.12 3.02 11.28
C PRO A 700 11.94 1.89 10.25
N PRO A 701 11.77 2.21 8.95
CA PRO A 701 11.62 1.19 7.92
C PRO A 701 12.86 0.29 7.83
N ASN A 702 12.61 -1.00 7.78
CA ASN A 702 13.63 -2.01 7.49
C ASN A 702 13.33 -2.57 6.09
N SER A 703 14.30 -2.46 5.18
CA SER A 703 14.22 -3.02 3.82
C SER A 703 14.28 -4.56 3.81
#